data_613b7582bb19be6cb002f2433ddff8c0
#
_entry.id   613b7582bb19be6cb002f2433ddff8c0
#
_cell.length_a   1.000
_cell.length_b   1.000
_cell.length_c   1.000
_cell.angle_alpha   90.00
_cell.angle_beta   90.00
_cell.angle_gamma   90.00
#
_symmetry.space_group_name_H-M   'P 1'
#
loop_
_entity.id
_entity.type
_entity.pdbx_description
1 polymer ?
#
loop_
_entity_poly.entity_id
_entity_poly.type
_entity_poly.pdbx_seq_one_letter_code
_entity_poly.pdbx_strand_id
1 'polypeptide(L)'
;MPGIPGLNELISSLTGQTRISIRRFPFEYFYPIAFFVMMLIVALKQYNKRRLNGTHKPLALALDIALVVMAAVISLAYLNEIQSVCLADQITGDRARLIEESLRIERENALLFGLPEPTTVDDPQCYNTLGGWLVPIVGLAVTVFLINAVRVWGLPLVIVAIVVAGWAFITIGVWYVFGDDGINRYLVTVLGGEPRTLAAGYSRVHDILTSNASGLLGRFMAIVLNEIFPYLILGSLFGVSAGGQSLIKLAFRWTRSLRGGPAHAAVVSSAMFGTISGGPVVNVLSTGVLTIPMMLKRGFSRTFAGGVEAAASAGGTVMPPVMGVAAFILAAMTAVPYGDVIIAAAIPAVAYFFCLFLSVVFQARRQNIKAVGEFTPEMHISRQDILNLIMIFGPIILITTLLLTPKEAVGCGFFGNLLGVEQSIGANGCIARNLPWGLQLIQNAAGDVGGAGWWAVMLLMGLLFFDPQMRAKPRKLIDALSEAGGLIATLYVMFLVVTIIDFSLSLTGMPFYISLDVLQWLNSLNLGEGGAGLFQFLALLVTMLLAILLGMGMPAAPAFINVSLLMGPVLAGLGLSIFTANMFIFYFAAASAITPPVALAAYAAASITKADPIMTGFSALRSGIVMFVIPFIFAAYPELLLIPQAVLDPQAPGMVFLPGYDGQVDVGHILLLCLRLTVALYLLASALAGFDFVRLRSWHIAFRIALAVGIILHDPLIHSVATGLALIVIVTNYLTARRAASGSAQSATET
;
A
#
# COMPACT_ATOMS: atom_id res chain seq x y z
N MET A 1 16.24 1.10 18.35
CA MET A 1 15.05 0.32 17.98
C MET A 1 13.83 1.16 18.30
N PRO A 2 12.89 1.33 17.40
CA PRO A 2 11.60 1.84 17.80
C PRO A 2 11.10 0.94 18.94
N GLY A 3 10.68 1.53 20.07
CA GLY A 3 10.31 0.73 21.23
C GLY A 3 9.22 -0.26 20.84
N ILE A 4 9.44 -1.53 21.11
CA ILE A 4 8.38 -2.53 20.94
C ILE A 4 7.29 -2.15 21.92
N PRO A 5 6.06 -1.85 21.46
CA PRO A 5 4.98 -1.47 22.34
C PRO A 5 4.77 -2.55 23.41
N GLY A 6 4.72 -2.15 24.66
CA GLY A 6 4.55 -3.06 25.79
C GLY A 6 5.82 -3.75 26.30
N LEU A 7 6.99 -3.51 25.72
CA LEU A 7 8.24 -4.13 26.21
C LEU A 7 8.61 -3.63 27.61
N ASN A 8 8.43 -2.34 27.87
CA ASN A 8 8.73 -1.76 29.19
C ASN A 8 7.80 -2.31 30.28
N GLU A 9 6.54 -2.48 29.96
CA GLU A 9 5.55 -3.08 30.86
C GLU A 9 5.88 -4.55 31.14
N LEU A 10 6.32 -5.28 30.12
CA LEU A 10 6.77 -6.67 30.29
C LEU A 10 8.01 -6.73 31.17
N ILE A 11 9.00 -5.88 30.97
CA ILE A 11 10.22 -5.82 31.78
C ILE A 11 9.87 -5.43 33.21
N SER A 12 9.02 -4.44 33.41
CA SER A 12 8.55 -4.02 34.72
C SER A 12 7.83 -5.16 35.45
N SER A 13 6.98 -5.93 34.76
CA SER A 13 6.27 -7.07 35.34
C SER A 13 7.19 -8.24 35.71
N LEU A 14 8.25 -8.48 34.89
CA LEU A 14 9.19 -9.58 35.13
C LEU A 14 10.23 -9.25 36.21
N THR A 15 10.65 -7.98 36.31
CA THR A 15 11.70 -7.56 37.24
C THR A 15 11.16 -6.99 38.54
N GLY A 16 9.88 -6.67 38.61
CA GLY A 16 9.25 -5.97 39.75
C GLY A 16 9.75 -4.52 39.94
N GLN A 17 10.52 -3.98 38.99
CA GLN A 17 11.11 -2.65 39.05
C GLN A 17 10.51 -1.73 38.01
N THR A 18 9.76 -0.73 38.44
CA THR A 18 9.19 0.32 37.56
C THR A 18 10.20 1.32 37.01
N ARG A 19 11.44 1.31 37.53
CA ARG A 19 12.50 2.23 37.12
C ARG A 19 13.29 1.78 35.87
N ILE A 20 13.20 0.51 35.50
CA ILE A 20 13.88 -0.02 34.30
C ILE A 20 12.96 0.22 33.11
N SER A 21 13.15 1.36 32.41
CA SER A 21 12.46 1.60 31.14
C SER A 21 13.50 1.68 30.03
N ILE A 22 13.30 0.89 28.98
CA ILE A 22 14.03 1.04 27.74
C ILE A 22 13.41 2.24 27.02
N ARG A 23 14.08 3.38 27.07
CA ARG A 23 13.64 4.57 26.32
C ARG A 23 13.76 4.27 24.82
N ARG A 24 12.80 4.76 24.04
CA ARG A 24 12.93 4.79 22.59
C ARG A 24 14.20 5.57 22.25
N PHE A 25 15.03 5.00 21.38
CA PHE A 25 16.19 5.74 20.88
C PHE A 25 15.65 6.95 20.10
N PRO A 26 16.10 8.17 20.40
CA PRO A 26 15.58 9.37 19.76
C PRO A 26 15.69 9.26 18.24
N PHE A 27 14.61 9.59 17.52
CA PHE A 27 14.55 9.43 16.06
C PHE A 27 15.56 10.34 15.37
N GLU A 28 15.92 11.46 15.97
CA GLU A 28 16.90 12.41 15.48
C GLU A 28 18.29 11.78 15.28
N TYR A 29 18.65 10.81 16.11
CA TYR A 29 19.88 10.03 15.96
C TYR A 29 19.64 8.73 15.17
N PHE A 30 18.47 8.14 15.33
CA PHE A 30 18.16 6.84 14.71
C PHE A 30 18.05 6.93 13.20
N TYR A 31 17.36 7.96 12.69
CA TYR A 31 17.10 8.09 11.25
C TYR A 31 18.39 8.31 10.43
N PRO A 32 19.29 9.23 10.79
CA PRO A 32 20.52 9.39 10.01
C PRO A 32 21.43 8.16 10.07
N ILE A 33 21.49 7.45 11.21
CA ILE A 33 22.25 6.19 11.32
C ILE A 33 21.62 5.10 10.43
N ALA A 34 20.31 4.92 10.50
CA ALA A 34 19.60 3.95 9.68
C ALA A 34 19.73 4.27 8.19
N PHE A 35 19.65 5.55 7.82
CA PHE A 35 19.87 6.03 6.46
C PHE A 35 21.24 5.65 5.93
N PHE A 36 22.28 5.98 6.67
CA PHE A 36 23.66 5.64 6.32
C PHE A 36 23.83 4.13 6.14
N VAL A 37 23.35 3.32 7.09
CA VAL A 37 23.43 1.85 7.02
C VAL A 37 22.68 1.30 5.81
N MET A 38 21.48 1.80 5.51
CA MET A 38 20.71 1.37 4.33
C MET A 38 21.45 1.69 3.03
N MET A 39 22.04 2.88 2.89
CA MET A 39 22.82 3.23 1.69
C MET A 39 24.09 2.39 1.57
N LEU A 40 24.74 2.07 2.67
CA LEU A 40 25.87 1.14 2.71
C LEU A 40 25.45 -0.27 2.23
N ILE A 41 24.32 -0.79 2.70
CA ILE A 41 23.77 -2.09 2.26
C ILE A 41 23.51 -2.08 0.75
N VAL A 42 22.91 -1.01 0.21
CA VAL A 42 22.67 -0.87 -1.22
C VAL A 42 23.97 -0.89 -2.01
N ALA A 43 24.97 -0.11 -1.59
CA ALA A 43 26.27 -0.06 -2.24
C ALA A 43 26.96 -1.44 -2.24
N LEU A 44 26.98 -2.13 -1.11
CA LEU A 44 27.54 -3.48 -0.98
C LEU A 44 26.81 -4.51 -1.84
N LYS A 45 25.47 -4.45 -1.90
CA LYS A 45 24.66 -5.31 -2.75
C LYS A 45 24.97 -5.12 -4.24
N GLN A 46 25.11 -3.86 -4.69
CA GLN A 46 25.48 -3.53 -6.05
C GLN A 46 26.91 -3.99 -6.39
N TYR A 47 27.85 -3.78 -5.46
CA TYR A 47 29.23 -4.25 -5.60
C TYR A 47 29.30 -5.77 -5.72
N ASN A 48 28.65 -6.53 -4.83
CA ASN A 48 28.62 -7.98 -4.84
C ASN A 48 27.98 -8.54 -6.13
N LYS A 49 26.88 -7.95 -6.61
CA LYS A 49 26.24 -8.34 -7.88
C LYS A 49 27.20 -8.21 -9.06
N ARG A 50 28.00 -7.13 -9.11
CA ARG A 50 29.00 -6.95 -10.18
C ARG A 50 30.17 -7.92 -10.05
N ARG A 51 30.67 -8.16 -8.84
CA ARG A 51 31.75 -9.13 -8.57
C ARG A 51 31.36 -10.52 -9.06
N LEU A 52 30.15 -10.97 -8.78
CA LEU A 52 29.63 -12.26 -9.23
C LEU A 52 29.49 -12.34 -10.76
N ASN A 53 29.13 -11.24 -11.41
CA ASN A 53 28.97 -11.17 -12.87
C ASN A 53 30.28 -10.87 -13.63
N GLY A 54 31.43 -10.78 -12.94
CA GLY A 54 32.73 -10.52 -13.55
C GLY A 54 32.88 -9.12 -14.19
N THR A 55 31.97 -8.17 -13.90
CA THR A 55 31.97 -6.84 -14.54
C THR A 55 32.61 -5.79 -13.60
N HIS A 56 33.92 -5.66 -13.65
CA HIS A 56 34.64 -4.63 -12.90
C HIS A 56 34.71 -3.32 -13.72
N LYS A 57 33.72 -2.43 -13.53
CA LYS A 57 33.74 -1.07 -14.12
C LYS A 57 34.15 -0.07 -13.04
N PRO A 58 35.29 0.66 -13.17
CA PRO A 58 35.76 1.59 -12.14
C PRO A 58 34.75 2.71 -11.84
N LEU A 59 34.05 3.21 -12.86
CA LEU A 59 32.98 4.20 -12.70
C LEU A 59 31.87 3.69 -11.77
N ALA A 60 31.47 2.44 -11.88
CA ALA A 60 30.42 1.86 -11.05
C ALA A 60 30.86 1.72 -9.58
N LEU A 61 32.13 1.46 -9.33
CA LEU A 61 32.71 1.46 -7.98
C LEU A 61 32.74 2.87 -7.41
N ALA A 62 33.16 3.85 -8.23
CA ALA A 62 33.17 5.25 -7.81
C ALA A 62 31.76 5.75 -7.42
N LEU A 63 30.72 5.36 -8.15
CA LEU A 63 29.31 5.67 -7.82
C LEU A 63 28.84 5.01 -6.51
N ASP A 64 29.28 3.78 -6.22
CA ASP A 64 28.95 3.13 -4.94
C ASP A 64 29.63 3.83 -3.77
N ILE A 65 30.91 4.21 -3.92
CA ILE A 65 31.65 4.98 -2.91
C ILE A 65 30.98 6.35 -2.74
N ALA A 66 30.64 7.04 -3.83
CA ALA A 66 29.97 8.32 -3.79
C ALA A 66 28.61 8.22 -3.04
N LEU A 67 27.86 7.14 -3.23
CA LEU A 67 26.61 6.90 -2.50
C LEU A 67 26.84 6.85 -0.99
N VAL A 68 27.83 6.09 -0.55
CA VAL A 68 28.14 5.94 0.89
C VAL A 68 28.67 7.25 1.48
N VAL A 69 29.56 7.94 0.77
CA VAL A 69 30.12 9.24 1.21
C VAL A 69 29.00 10.28 1.33
N MET A 70 28.14 10.41 0.31
CA MET A 70 27.04 11.37 0.36
C MET A 70 26.00 11.02 1.42
N ALA A 71 25.77 9.74 1.67
CA ALA A 71 24.90 9.32 2.78
C ALA A 71 25.49 9.73 4.13
N ALA A 72 26.80 9.59 4.34
CA ALA A 72 27.47 10.06 5.55
C ALA A 72 27.39 11.59 5.69
N VAL A 73 27.65 12.33 4.60
CA VAL A 73 27.57 13.80 4.58
C VAL A 73 26.16 14.29 4.92
N ILE A 74 25.13 13.71 4.31
CA ILE A 74 23.72 14.08 4.60
C ILE A 74 23.34 13.71 6.03
N SER A 75 23.79 12.56 6.55
CA SER A 75 23.52 12.16 7.93
C SER A 75 24.15 13.13 8.93
N LEU A 76 25.39 13.56 8.70
CA LEU A 76 26.07 14.54 9.54
C LEU A 76 25.46 15.94 9.40
N ALA A 77 25.11 16.36 8.18
CA ALA A 77 24.42 17.61 7.95
C ALA A 77 23.06 17.65 8.68
N TYR A 78 22.28 16.56 8.61
CA TYR A 78 21.01 16.46 9.35
C TYR A 78 21.20 16.62 10.85
N LEU A 79 22.18 15.94 11.45
CA LEU A 79 22.49 16.06 12.88
C LEU A 79 22.95 17.46 13.28
N ASN A 80 23.60 18.17 12.35
CA ASN A 80 24.04 19.54 12.56
C ASN A 80 22.88 20.57 12.48
N GLU A 81 21.97 20.37 11.54
CA GLU A 81 20.93 21.33 11.24
C GLU A 81 19.64 21.13 12.05
N ILE A 82 19.40 19.94 12.63
CA ILE A 82 18.19 19.68 13.40
C ILE A 82 18.26 20.32 14.78
N GLN A 83 17.26 21.16 15.10
CA GLN A 83 17.26 21.99 16.32
C GLN A 83 17.37 21.19 17.62
N SER A 84 16.85 19.97 17.68
CA SER A 84 16.95 19.10 18.85
C SER A 84 18.35 18.56 19.11
N VAL A 85 19.26 18.61 18.11
CA VAL A 85 20.63 18.08 18.24
C VAL A 85 21.67 19.17 18.11
N CYS A 86 21.72 19.94 17.01
CA CYS A 86 22.75 20.95 16.70
C CYS A 86 24.16 20.40 16.98
N LEU A 87 24.59 19.40 16.23
CA LEU A 87 25.82 18.63 16.53
C LEU A 87 27.08 19.51 16.71
N ALA A 88 27.28 20.51 15.86
CA ALA A 88 28.45 21.42 16.00
C ALA A 88 28.39 22.20 17.30
N ASP A 89 27.21 22.73 17.67
CA ASP A 89 27.04 23.51 18.92
C ASP A 89 27.20 22.63 20.16
N GLN A 90 26.86 21.32 20.07
CA GLN A 90 27.15 20.38 21.14
C GLN A 90 28.68 20.15 21.31
N ILE A 91 29.41 20.02 20.20
CA ILE A 91 30.86 19.81 20.22
C ILE A 91 31.60 21.06 20.69
N THR A 92 31.15 22.25 20.29
CA THR A 92 31.76 23.53 20.72
C THR A 92 31.35 23.94 22.13
N GLY A 93 30.30 23.35 22.70
CA GLY A 93 29.70 23.74 23.98
C GLY A 93 28.73 24.92 23.91
N ASP A 94 28.51 25.49 22.73
CA ASP A 94 27.62 26.63 22.54
C ASP A 94 26.15 26.24 22.80
N ARG A 95 25.78 24.96 22.60
CA ARG A 95 24.41 24.47 22.82
C ARG A 95 23.90 24.70 24.25
N ALA A 96 24.73 24.36 25.22
CA ALA A 96 24.38 24.52 26.63
C ALA A 96 24.18 26.01 26.99
N ARG A 97 25.05 26.89 26.47
CA ARG A 97 24.92 28.33 26.64
C ARG A 97 23.66 28.91 26.03
N LEU A 98 23.29 28.48 24.80
CA LEU A 98 22.08 28.91 24.11
C LEU A 98 20.79 28.50 24.87
N ILE A 99 20.76 27.27 25.39
CA ILE A 99 19.65 26.78 26.20
C ILE A 99 19.52 27.57 27.50
N GLU A 100 20.60 27.85 28.18
CA GLU A 100 20.63 28.63 29.41
C GLU A 100 20.17 30.08 29.18
N GLU A 101 20.63 30.71 28.10
CA GLU A 101 20.20 32.05 27.69
C GLU A 101 18.73 32.13 27.32
N SER A 102 18.23 31.18 26.53
CA SER A 102 16.82 31.07 26.19
C SER A 102 15.94 30.88 27.43
N LEU A 103 16.38 30.02 28.36
CA LEU A 103 15.65 29.78 29.61
C LEU A 103 15.64 31.04 30.49
N ARG A 104 16.72 31.82 30.51
CA ARG A 104 16.75 33.10 31.21
C ARG A 104 15.76 34.09 30.62
N ILE A 105 15.73 34.23 29.29
CA ILE A 105 14.79 35.14 28.59
C ILE A 105 13.33 34.74 28.85
N GLU A 106 13.00 33.44 28.77
CA GLU A 106 11.66 32.98 29.05
C GLU A 106 11.23 33.15 30.51
N ARG A 107 12.16 33.01 31.49
CA ARG A 107 11.87 33.33 32.90
C ARG A 107 11.63 34.80 33.11
N GLU A 108 12.40 35.65 32.47
CA GLU A 108 12.17 37.11 32.52
C GLU A 108 10.81 37.49 31.93
N ASN A 109 10.44 36.86 30.80
CA ASN A 109 9.10 37.06 30.19
C ASN A 109 7.99 36.51 31.10
N ALA A 110 8.15 35.34 31.69
CA ALA A 110 7.15 34.77 32.61
C ALA A 110 6.92 35.65 33.82
N LEU A 111 7.97 36.27 34.38
CA LEU A 111 7.85 37.25 35.47
C LEU A 111 7.13 38.52 35.04
N LEU A 112 7.38 39.02 33.82
CA LEU A 112 6.72 40.20 33.28
C LEU A 112 5.23 40.01 33.05
N PHE A 113 4.82 38.82 32.63
CA PHE A 113 3.43 38.48 32.31
C PHE A 113 2.69 37.72 33.42
N GLY A 114 3.30 37.53 34.58
CA GLY A 114 2.70 36.80 35.71
C GLY A 114 2.42 35.30 35.41
N LEU A 115 3.19 34.69 34.53
CA LEU A 115 3.07 33.27 34.17
C LEU A 115 3.92 32.38 35.11
N PRO A 116 3.61 31.09 35.22
CA PRO A 116 4.43 30.18 36.01
C PRO A 116 5.83 30.07 35.41
N GLU A 117 6.85 29.96 36.28
CA GLU A 117 8.25 29.92 35.88
C GLU A 117 8.55 28.68 35.01
N PRO A 118 9.05 28.83 33.78
CA PRO A 118 9.36 27.72 32.90
C PRO A 118 10.59 26.94 33.43
N THR A 119 10.48 25.63 33.46
CA THR A 119 11.59 24.71 33.81
C THR A 119 12.32 24.18 32.58
N THR A 120 11.69 24.27 31.41
CA THR A 120 12.24 23.83 30.12
C THR A 120 11.90 24.88 29.08
N VAL A 121 12.74 25.00 28.07
CA VAL A 121 12.52 25.85 26.89
C VAL A 121 12.39 24.99 25.65
N ASP A 122 11.72 25.51 24.63
CA ASP A 122 11.78 24.94 23.30
C ASP A 122 13.20 24.97 22.77
N ASP A 123 13.57 23.99 21.95
CA ASP A 123 14.91 23.89 21.40
C ASP A 123 15.29 25.14 20.60
N PRO A 124 16.29 25.92 21.01
CA PRO A 124 16.73 27.11 20.29
C PRO A 124 17.35 26.73 18.95
N GLN A 125 17.30 27.66 17.99
CA GLN A 125 17.95 27.45 16.68
C GLN A 125 19.44 27.22 16.84
N CYS A 126 20.00 26.37 15.93
CA CYS A 126 21.44 26.10 15.92
C CYS A 126 22.21 27.36 15.52
N TYR A 127 23.31 27.62 16.22
CA TYR A 127 24.19 28.75 15.95
C TYR A 127 25.19 28.42 14.83
N ASN A 128 25.83 27.26 14.89
CA ASN A 128 26.84 26.81 13.93
C ASN A 128 26.16 25.98 12.81
N THR A 129 25.45 26.64 11.89
CA THR A 129 24.81 26.02 10.74
C THR A 129 25.71 25.98 9.51
N LEU A 130 25.41 25.08 8.57
CA LEU A 130 26.14 25.00 7.27
C LEU A 130 25.87 26.20 6.37
N GLY A 131 24.82 26.97 6.65
CA GLY A 131 24.47 28.14 5.87
C GLY A 131 24.28 27.83 4.39
N GLY A 132 24.75 28.73 3.50
CA GLY A 132 24.64 28.57 2.05
C GLY A 132 25.33 27.32 1.47
N TRP A 133 26.23 26.69 2.20
CA TRP A 133 26.91 25.45 1.78
C TRP A 133 25.93 24.26 1.70
N LEU A 134 24.79 24.35 2.38
CA LEU A 134 23.78 23.30 2.31
C LEU A 134 23.23 23.08 0.89
N VAL A 135 23.12 24.16 0.09
CA VAL A 135 22.61 24.10 -1.29
C VAL A 135 23.46 23.17 -2.18
N PRO A 136 24.79 23.39 -2.34
CA PRO A 136 25.60 22.50 -3.15
C PRO A 136 25.74 21.08 -2.56
N ILE A 137 25.74 20.93 -1.25
CA ILE A 137 25.80 19.62 -0.58
C ILE A 137 24.55 18.80 -0.91
N VAL A 138 23.36 19.37 -0.74
CA VAL A 138 22.09 18.68 -1.03
C VAL A 138 21.95 18.44 -2.54
N GLY A 139 22.31 19.41 -3.39
CA GLY A 139 22.26 19.25 -4.84
C GLY A 139 23.15 18.09 -5.34
N LEU A 140 24.36 17.98 -4.83
CA LEU A 140 25.25 16.87 -5.15
C LEU A 140 24.73 15.55 -4.63
N ALA A 141 24.20 15.51 -3.40
CA ALA A 141 23.62 14.33 -2.79
C ALA A 141 22.42 13.82 -3.58
N VAL A 142 21.48 14.69 -3.92
CA VAL A 142 20.29 14.37 -4.76
C VAL A 142 20.75 13.79 -6.11
N THR A 143 21.74 14.40 -6.75
CA THR A 143 22.28 13.88 -8.03
C THR A 143 22.82 12.46 -7.88
N VAL A 144 23.62 12.19 -6.84
CA VAL A 144 24.18 10.86 -6.56
C VAL A 144 23.07 9.86 -6.24
N PHE A 145 22.05 10.26 -5.49
CA PHE A 145 20.91 9.39 -5.15
C PHE A 145 20.09 9.05 -6.38
N LEU A 146 19.79 10.01 -7.26
CA LEU A 146 19.06 9.78 -8.52
C LEU A 146 19.82 8.84 -9.45
N ILE A 147 21.14 9.02 -9.63
CA ILE A 147 21.98 8.12 -10.44
C ILE A 147 21.94 6.69 -9.88
N ASN A 148 22.04 6.52 -8.56
CA ASN A 148 21.95 5.19 -7.95
C ASN A 148 20.53 4.62 -8.00
N ALA A 149 19.49 5.45 -7.93
CA ALA A 149 18.12 5.03 -8.11
C ALA A 149 17.85 4.45 -9.51
N VAL A 150 18.43 5.04 -10.57
CA VAL A 150 18.40 4.45 -11.93
C VAL A 150 18.98 3.03 -11.93
N ARG A 151 20.08 2.81 -11.21
CA ARG A 151 20.76 1.50 -11.14
C ARG A 151 19.99 0.44 -10.36
N VAL A 152 19.14 0.85 -9.41
CA VAL A 152 18.36 -0.02 -8.54
C VAL A 152 16.96 -0.27 -9.09
N TRP A 153 16.25 0.78 -9.49
CA TRP A 153 14.83 0.75 -9.87
C TRP A 153 14.57 1.02 -11.36
N GLY A 154 15.60 1.44 -12.09
CA GLY A 154 15.45 1.80 -13.50
C GLY A 154 15.10 3.25 -13.72
N LEU A 155 14.93 3.58 -15.00
CA LEU A 155 14.81 4.96 -15.48
C LEU A 155 13.43 5.60 -15.22
N PRO A 156 12.27 4.90 -15.31
CA PRO A 156 10.95 5.55 -15.31
C PRO A 156 10.69 6.44 -14.10
N LEU A 157 10.97 5.94 -12.89
CA LEU A 157 10.80 6.69 -11.65
C LEU A 157 11.68 7.96 -11.62
N VAL A 158 12.92 7.83 -12.07
CA VAL A 158 13.89 8.92 -11.99
C VAL A 158 13.60 10.00 -13.03
N ILE A 159 13.02 9.65 -14.21
CA ILE A 159 12.57 10.64 -15.19
C ILE A 159 11.51 11.57 -14.57
N VAL A 160 10.53 11.01 -13.87
CA VAL A 160 9.50 11.80 -13.19
C VAL A 160 10.14 12.77 -12.19
N ALA A 161 11.08 12.29 -11.37
CA ALA A 161 11.80 13.15 -10.42
C ALA A 161 12.60 14.25 -11.10
N ILE A 162 13.31 13.95 -12.19
CA ILE A 162 14.08 14.95 -12.94
C ILE A 162 13.16 16.01 -13.55
N VAL A 163 12.03 15.62 -14.13
CA VAL A 163 11.07 16.55 -14.73
C VAL A 163 10.48 17.48 -13.67
N VAL A 164 10.00 16.93 -12.56
CA VAL A 164 9.36 17.69 -11.48
C VAL A 164 10.37 18.57 -10.73
N ALA A 165 11.55 18.04 -10.41
CA ALA A 165 12.62 18.81 -9.78
C ALA A 165 13.15 19.90 -10.75
N GLY A 166 13.32 19.58 -12.02
CA GLY A 166 13.71 20.57 -13.05
C GLY A 166 12.70 21.71 -13.14
N TRP A 167 11.40 21.39 -13.11
CA TRP A 167 10.35 22.41 -13.04
C TRP A 167 10.47 23.28 -11.78
N ALA A 168 10.70 22.69 -10.61
CA ALA A 168 10.91 23.43 -9.38
C ALA A 168 12.12 24.37 -9.46
N PHE A 169 13.24 23.94 -10.07
CA PHE A 169 14.39 24.79 -10.31
C PHE A 169 14.08 25.96 -11.26
N ILE A 170 13.32 25.73 -12.33
CA ILE A 170 12.87 26.77 -13.25
C ILE A 170 12.02 27.80 -12.51
N THR A 171 11.05 27.36 -11.68
CA THR A 171 10.18 28.28 -10.95
C THR A 171 10.95 29.11 -9.91
N ILE A 172 11.94 28.51 -9.22
CA ILE A 172 12.83 29.26 -8.31
C ILE A 172 13.66 30.28 -9.09
N GLY A 173 14.21 29.91 -10.25
CA GLY A 173 14.97 30.82 -11.11
C GLY A 173 14.12 32.00 -11.63
N VAL A 174 12.89 31.73 -12.05
CA VAL A 174 11.91 32.74 -12.45
C VAL A 174 11.57 33.68 -11.29
N TRP A 175 11.27 33.14 -10.10
CA TRP A 175 11.02 33.94 -8.89
C TRP A 175 12.22 34.84 -8.54
N TYR A 176 13.43 34.32 -8.63
CA TYR A 176 14.63 35.09 -8.31
C TYR A 176 14.85 36.27 -9.28
N VAL A 177 14.60 36.08 -10.58
CA VAL A 177 14.86 37.09 -11.62
C VAL A 177 13.70 38.08 -11.74
N PHE A 178 12.46 37.60 -11.79
CA PHE A 178 11.29 38.41 -12.15
C PHE A 178 10.39 38.76 -10.98
N GLY A 179 10.41 38.00 -9.88
CA GLY A 179 9.47 38.13 -8.78
C GLY A 179 8.08 37.61 -9.13
N ASP A 180 7.06 38.19 -8.47
CA ASP A 180 5.67 37.72 -8.63
C ASP A 180 4.89 38.55 -9.68
N ASP A 181 5.45 39.63 -10.20
CA ASP A 181 4.76 40.56 -11.09
C ASP A 181 4.60 40.03 -12.50
N GLY A 182 3.37 39.77 -12.92
CA GLY A 182 3.00 39.50 -14.30
C GLY A 182 3.35 38.13 -14.87
N ILE A 183 3.76 37.18 -14.03
CA ILE A 183 4.14 35.82 -14.46
C ILE A 183 2.96 34.85 -14.27
N ASN A 184 2.92 33.85 -15.15
CA ASN A 184 1.95 32.76 -15.05
C ASN A 184 2.08 32.05 -13.69
N ARG A 185 0.94 31.81 -13.00
CA ARG A 185 0.88 31.16 -11.69
C ARG A 185 1.60 29.82 -11.60
N TYR A 186 1.77 29.11 -12.71
CA TYR A 186 2.55 27.87 -12.76
C TYR A 186 4.06 28.07 -12.65
N LEU A 187 4.54 29.30 -12.78
CA LEU A 187 5.95 29.67 -12.64
C LEU A 187 6.23 30.43 -11.33
N VAL A 188 5.21 30.58 -10.48
CA VAL A 188 5.35 31.14 -9.15
C VAL A 188 5.58 30.02 -8.15
N THR A 189 6.41 30.26 -7.16
CA THR A 189 6.67 29.31 -6.04
C THR A 189 5.99 29.79 -4.77
N VAL A 190 5.95 28.91 -3.75
CA VAL A 190 5.53 29.30 -2.38
C VAL A 190 6.51 30.30 -1.72
N LEU A 191 7.62 30.64 -2.38
CA LEU A 191 8.55 31.70 -1.99
C LEU A 191 8.02 33.11 -2.32
N GLY A 192 6.89 33.22 -3.01
CA GLY A 192 6.25 34.48 -3.33
C GLY A 192 6.03 35.34 -2.08
N GLY A 193 6.39 36.65 -2.17
CA GLY A 193 6.34 37.56 -1.04
C GLY A 193 7.58 37.55 -0.12
N GLU A 194 8.47 36.57 -0.25
CA GLU A 194 9.75 36.55 0.48
C GLU A 194 10.83 37.40 -0.24
N PRO A 195 11.81 37.97 0.49
CA PRO A 195 12.93 38.67 -0.13
C PRO A 195 13.71 37.75 -1.10
N ARG A 196 14.00 38.25 -2.30
CA ARG A 196 14.77 37.51 -3.34
C ARG A 196 16.25 37.42 -2.98
N THR A 197 16.55 36.65 -1.95
CA THR A 197 17.91 36.46 -1.43
C THR A 197 18.27 34.98 -1.43
N LEU A 198 19.59 34.69 -1.46
CA LEU A 198 20.05 33.33 -1.26
C LEU A 198 19.66 32.76 0.11
N ALA A 199 19.44 33.65 1.10
CA ALA A 199 18.97 33.25 2.42
C ALA A 199 17.54 32.68 2.39
N ALA A 200 16.61 33.25 1.63
CA ALA A 200 15.27 32.70 1.45
C ALA A 200 15.29 31.34 0.73
N GLY A 201 16.12 31.21 -0.33
CA GLY A 201 16.33 29.93 -1.00
C GLY A 201 16.98 28.88 -0.09
N TYR A 202 17.89 29.30 0.79
CA TYR A 202 18.51 28.44 1.79
C TYR A 202 17.48 27.87 2.79
N SER A 203 16.58 28.69 3.29
CA SER A 203 15.51 28.25 4.19
C SER A 203 14.72 27.05 3.62
N ARG A 204 14.39 27.07 2.34
CA ARG A 204 13.66 25.97 1.69
C ARG A 204 14.53 24.73 1.45
N VAL A 205 15.82 24.90 1.16
CA VAL A 205 16.76 23.77 1.07
C VAL A 205 16.98 23.12 2.45
N HIS A 206 16.99 23.92 3.50
CA HIS A 206 17.03 23.41 4.88
C HIS A 206 15.82 22.48 5.16
N ASP A 207 14.62 22.84 4.71
CA ASP A 207 13.42 22.04 4.89
C ASP A 207 13.49 20.66 4.18
N ILE A 208 14.17 20.55 3.03
CA ILE A 208 14.36 19.23 2.40
C ILE A 208 15.21 18.27 3.26
N LEU A 209 16.05 18.81 4.12
CA LEU A 209 16.88 18.03 5.01
C LEU A 209 16.18 17.74 6.35
N THR A 210 15.63 18.75 7.00
CA THR A 210 15.19 18.70 8.41
C THR A 210 13.69 18.60 8.62
N SER A 211 12.86 18.90 7.60
CA SER A 211 11.41 18.83 7.74
C SER A 211 10.92 17.42 8.03
N ASN A 212 10.14 17.27 9.10
CA ASN A 212 9.49 16.01 9.44
C ASN A 212 8.40 15.61 8.42
N ALA A 213 7.85 16.57 7.70
CA ALA A 213 6.78 16.32 6.72
C ALA A 213 7.33 15.96 5.33
N SER A 214 8.29 16.74 4.82
CA SER A 214 8.75 16.65 3.42
C SER A 214 10.25 16.41 3.28
N GLY A 215 10.99 16.32 4.40
CA GLY A 215 12.44 16.13 4.38
C GLY A 215 12.87 14.72 3.99
N LEU A 216 14.13 14.61 3.53
CA LEU A 216 14.74 13.32 3.12
C LEU A 216 14.71 12.27 4.22
N LEU A 217 14.86 12.68 5.48
CA LEU A 217 14.80 11.83 6.67
C LEU A 217 13.47 12.01 7.46
N GLY A 218 12.46 12.59 6.81
CA GLY A 218 11.16 12.90 7.41
C GLY A 218 10.14 11.76 7.34
N ARG A 219 8.90 12.10 6.95
CA ARG A 219 7.72 11.22 6.97
C ARG A 219 7.96 9.84 6.33
N PHE A 220 8.57 9.80 5.14
CA PHE A 220 8.77 8.52 4.46
C PHE A 220 9.79 7.63 5.18
N MET A 221 10.80 8.22 5.84
CA MET A 221 11.73 7.47 6.69
C MET A 221 11.00 6.85 7.88
N ALA A 222 10.12 7.63 8.53
CA ALA A 222 9.29 7.16 9.64
C ALA A 222 8.40 5.98 9.22
N ILE A 223 7.67 6.10 8.11
CA ILE A 223 6.79 5.05 7.58
C ILE A 223 7.60 3.78 7.27
N VAL A 224 8.73 3.93 6.58
CA VAL A 224 9.57 2.79 6.18
C VAL A 224 10.11 2.02 7.38
N LEU A 225 10.63 2.72 8.38
CA LEU A 225 11.27 2.08 9.53
C LEU A 225 10.27 1.61 10.61
N ASN A 226 9.22 2.39 10.86
CA ASN A 226 8.31 2.09 11.96
C ASN A 226 7.16 1.18 11.51
N GLU A 227 6.63 1.37 10.31
CA GLU A 227 5.42 0.67 9.84
C GLU A 227 5.74 -0.47 8.86
N ILE A 228 6.57 -0.23 7.84
CA ILE A 228 6.80 -1.21 6.76
C ILE A 228 7.82 -2.29 7.16
N PHE A 229 8.88 -1.92 7.87
CA PHE A 229 10.00 -2.82 8.16
C PHE A 229 9.60 -4.12 8.88
N PRO A 230 8.77 -4.10 9.94
CA PRO A 230 8.34 -5.34 10.58
C PRO A 230 7.59 -6.28 9.63
N TYR A 231 6.81 -5.76 8.69
CA TYR A 231 6.10 -6.58 7.71
C TYR A 231 7.02 -7.15 6.63
N LEU A 232 8.10 -6.45 6.26
CA LEU A 232 9.13 -7.02 5.37
C LEU A 232 9.89 -8.16 6.04
N ILE A 233 10.19 -8.02 7.33
CA ILE A 233 10.77 -9.13 8.12
C ILE A 233 9.78 -10.30 8.15
N LEU A 234 8.53 -10.04 8.47
CA LEU A 234 7.47 -11.06 8.51
C LEU A 234 7.38 -11.80 7.16
N GLY A 235 7.32 -11.07 6.03
CA GLY A 235 7.28 -11.65 4.70
C GLY A 235 8.50 -12.53 4.37
N SER A 236 9.71 -12.09 4.73
CA SER A 236 10.94 -12.86 4.54
C SER A 236 10.97 -14.12 5.40
N LEU A 237 10.48 -14.05 6.64
CA LEU A 237 10.35 -15.21 7.53
C LEU A 237 9.33 -16.24 7.01
N PHE A 238 8.21 -15.77 6.46
CA PHE A 238 7.24 -16.65 5.80
C PHE A 238 7.85 -17.34 4.58
N GLY A 239 8.67 -16.63 3.80
CA GLY A 239 9.33 -17.17 2.61
C GLY A 239 10.24 -18.37 2.90
N VAL A 240 10.89 -18.41 4.06
CA VAL A 240 11.75 -19.54 4.47
C VAL A 240 11.01 -20.62 5.26
N SER A 241 9.74 -20.39 5.64
CA SER A 241 8.89 -21.33 6.36
C SER A 241 8.31 -22.40 5.43
N ALA A 242 8.00 -23.57 5.99
CA ALA A 242 7.23 -24.61 5.28
C ALA A 242 5.73 -24.27 5.15
N GLY A 243 5.29 -23.15 5.72
CA GLY A 243 3.89 -22.75 5.76
C GLY A 243 3.25 -22.56 4.39
N GLY A 244 3.97 -21.95 3.43
CA GLY A 244 3.46 -21.70 2.08
C GLY A 244 3.07 -22.99 1.34
N GLN A 245 3.86 -24.06 1.49
CA GLN A 245 3.55 -25.37 0.89
C GLN A 245 2.30 -26.00 1.52
N SER A 246 2.19 -25.94 2.85
CA SER A 246 1.02 -26.46 3.58
C SER A 246 -0.25 -25.68 3.26
N LEU A 247 -0.14 -24.36 3.01
CA LEU A 247 -1.24 -23.52 2.55
C LEU A 247 -1.76 -23.94 1.17
N ILE A 248 -0.87 -24.20 0.22
CA ILE A 248 -1.25 -24.66 -1.12
C ILE A 248 -1.93 -26.03 -1.06
N LYS A 249 -1.45 -26.97 -0.22
CA LYS A 249 -2.12 -28.24 0.02
C LYS A 249 -3.54 -28.05 0.54
N LEU A 250 -3.72 -27.15 1.51
CA LEU A 250 -5.03 -26.82 2.07
C LEU A 250 -5.97 -26.23 1.01
N ALA A 251 -5.50 -25.24 0.25
CA ALA A 251 -6.25 -24.61 -0.82
C ALA A 251 -6.68 -25.64 -1.88
N PHE A 252 -5.77 -26.55 -2.27
CA PHE A 252 -6.07 -27.58 -3.25
C PHE A 252 -7.07 -28.60 -2.72
N ARG A 253 -6.98 -28.97 -1.43
CA ARG A 253 -7.97 -29.84 -0.78
C ARG A 253 -9.38 -29.23 -0.78
N TRP A 254 -9.52 -27.94 -0.51
CA TRP A 254 -10.82 -27.24 -0.51
C TRP A 254 -11.43 -27.14 -1.89
N THR A 255 -10.61 -26.91 -2.89
CA THR A 255 -11.07 -26.63 -4.26
C THR A 255 -11.18 -27.88 -5.15
N ARG A 256 -10.83 -29.08 -4.67
CA ARG A 256 -10.79 -30.33 -5.44
C ARG A 256 -12.09 -30.71 -6.13
N SER A 257 -13.24 -30.42 -5.50
CA SER A 257 -14.58 -30.72 -6.02
C SER A 257 -15.03 -29.74 -7.11
N LEU A 258 -14.29 -28.63 -7.27
CA LEU A 258 -14.62 -27.62 -8.27
C LEU A 258 -14.00 -27.96 -9.63
N ARG A 259 -14.71 -27.62 -10.71
CA ARG A 259 -14.13 -27.64 -12.05
C ARG A 259 -12.98 -26.64 -12.12
N GLY A 260 -11.79 -27.12 -12.52
CA GLY A 260 -10.60 -26.29 -12.51
C GLY A 260 -9.98 -26.10 -11.11
N GLY A 261 -10.15 -27.05 -10.19
CA GLY A 261 -9.66 -27.01 -8.81
C GLY A 261 -8.23 -26.47 -8.63
N PRO A 262 -7.22 -26.87 -9.41
CA PRO A 262 -5.87 -26.30 -9.31
C PRO A 262 -5.77 -24.81 -9.57
N ALA A 263 -6.59 -24.25 -10.48
CA ALA A 263 -6.60 -22.81 -10.73
C ALA A 263 -7.32 -22.06 -9.58
N HIS A 264 -8.37 -22.66 -8.99
CA HIS A 264 -8.98 -22.13 -7.78
C HIS A 264 -8.02 -22.19 -6.59
N ALA A 265 -7.23 -23.28 -6.47
CA ALA A 265 -6.20 -23.39 -5.45
C ALA A 265 -5.14 -22.28 -5.59
N ALA A 266 -4.74 -21.97 -6.84
CA ALA A 266 -3.86 -20.84 -7.12
C ALA A 266 -4.48 -19.50 -6.65
N VAL A 267 -5.75 -19.24 -6.97
CA VAL A 267 -6.46 -18.02 -6.54
C VAL A 267 -6.50 -17.92 -5.01
N VAL A 268 -6.90 -18.98 -4.31
CA VAL A 268 -7.00 -18.99 -2.84
C VAL A 268 -5.62 -18.85 -2.19
N SER A 269 -4.63 -19.62 -2.65
CA SER A 269 -3.29 -19.55 -2.05
C SER A 269 -2.60 -18.22 -2.29
N SER A 270 -2.73 -17.65 -3.51
CA SER A 270 -2.18 -16.33 -3.83
C SER A 270 -2.90 -15.20 -3.10
N ALA A 271 -4.21 -15.30 -2.87
CA ALA A 271 -4.94 -14.37 -2.02
C ALA A 271 -4.36 -14.36 -0.60
N MET A 272 -4.22 -15.53 0.00
CA MET A 272 -3.74 -15.68 1.37
C MET A 272 -2.25 -15.33 1.51
N PHE A 273 -1.42 -15.73 0.56
CA PHE A 273 0.01 -15.37 0.57
C PHE A 273 0.21 -13.89 0.28
N GLY A 274 -0.63 -13.31 -0.58
CA GLY A 274 -0.63 -11.89 -0.93
C GLY A 274 -0.91 -10.98 0.26
N THR A 275 -1.76 -11.40 1.21
CA THR A 275 -2.02 -10.66 2.46
C THR A 275 -0.76 -10.40 3.28
N ILE A 276 0.32 -11.11 3.02
CA ILE A 276 1.55 -11.07 3.82
C ILE A 276 2.71 -10.51 3.00
N SER A 277 2.85 -10.98 1.75
CA SER A 277 4.00 -10.63 0.89
C SER A 277 3.92 -9.22 0.31
N GLY A 278 2.71 -8.69 0.15
CA GLY A 278 2.44 -7.34 -0.35
C GLY A 278 2.95 -7.03 -1.76
N GLY A 279 3.66 -7.97 -2.42
CA GLY A 279 4.28 -7.76 -3.72
C GLY A 279 3.85 -8.79 -4.77
N PRO A 280 3.27 -8.36 -5.93
CA PRO A 280 2.73 -9.29 -6.92
C PRO A 280 3.76 -10.25 -7.49
N VAL A 281 4.97 -9.77 -7.79
CA VAL A 281 6.05 -10.59 -8.36
C VAL A 281 6.54 -11.64 -7.35
N VAL A 282 6.72 -11.24 -6.09
CA VAL A 282 7.13 -12.15 -5.01
C VAL A 282 6.08 -13.24 -4.81
N ASN A 283 4.80 -12.87 -4.83
CA ASN A 283 3.70 -13.80 -4.70
C ASN A 283 3.69 -14.82 -5.85
N VAL A 284 3.81 -14.38 -7.12
CA VAL A 284 3.92 -15.28 -8.28
C VAL A 284 5.08 -16.26 -8.15
N LEU A 285 6.25 -15.79 -7.71
CA LEU A 285 7.43 -16.64 -7.58
C LEU A 285 7.32 -17.63 -6.41
N SER A 286 6.54 -17.31 -5.38
CA SER A 286 6.35 -18.18 -4.21
C SER A 286 5.26 -19.23 -4.42
N THR A 287 4.10 -18.84 -4.94
CA THR A 287 2.94 -19.72 -5.13
C THR A 287 2.93 -20.35 -6.53
N GLY A 288 3.26 -19.56 -7.55
CA GLY A 288 3.16 -19.98 -8.96
C GLY A 288 4.11 -21.11 -9.34
N VAL A 289 5.26 -21.23 -8.68
CA VAL A 289 6.19 -22.37 -8.91
C VAL A 289 5.51 -23.71 -8.62
N LEU A 290 4.56 -23.76 -7.71
CA LEU A 290 3.81 -24.96 -7.34
C LEU A 290 2.46 -25.04 -8.08
N THR A 291 1.71 -23.95 -8.13
CA THR A 291 0.34 -23.93 -8.66
C THR A 291 0.30 -23.99 -10.20
N ILE A 292 1.21 -23.31 -10.90
CA ILE A 292 1.27 -23.33 -12.36
C ILE A 292 1.48 -24.74 -12.91
N PRO A 293 2.46 -25.54 -12.47
CA PRO A 293 2.62 -26.93 -12.93
C PRO A 293 1.37 -27.79 -12.70
N MET A 294 0.65 -27.57 -11.56
CA MET A 294 -0.59 -28.27 -11.25
C MET A 294 -1.71 -27.92 -12.25
N MET A 295 -1.82 -26.63 -12.64
CA MET A 295 -2.78 -26.19 -13.65
C MET A 295 -2.47 -26.78 -15.03
N LEU A 296 -1.20 -26.76 -15.44
CA LEU A 296 -0.77 -27.31 -16.74
C LEU A 296 -0.99 -28.82 -16.84
N LYS A 297 -0.72 -29.57 -15.77
CA LYS A 297 -1.01 -31.03 -15.71
C LYS A 297 -2.49 -31.35 -15.91
N ARG A 298 -3.40 -30.44 -15.61
CA ARG A 298 -4.84 -30.61 -15.75
C ARG A 298 -5.41 -30.06 -17.07
N GLY A 299 -4.54 -29.58 -17.96
CA GLY A 299 -4.92 -29.17 -19.31
C GLY A 299 -5.27 -27.70 -19.48
N PHE A 300 -5.00 -26.84 -18.50
CA PHE A 300 -5.08 -25.39 -18.72
C PHE A 300 -4.00 -24.93 -19.70
N SER A 301 -4.35 -23.96 -20.55
CA SER A 301 -3.38 -23.35 -21.46
C SER A 301 -2.29 -22.60 -20.65
N ARG A 302 -1.06 -22.57 -21.19
CA ARG A 302 0.08 -21.91 -20.56
C ARG A 302 -0.18 -20.43 -20.27
N THR A 303 -0.76 -19.72 -21.24
CA THR A 303 -1.10 -18.30 -21.10
C THR A 303 -2.15 -18.07 -20.04
N PHE A 304 -3.17 -18.93 -19.95
CA PHE A 304 -4.20 -18.79 -18.91
C PHE A 304 -3.67 -19.12 -17.52
N ALA A 305 -2.89 -20.20 -17.38
CA ALA A 305 -2.30 -20.57 -16.09
C ALA A 305 -1.39 -19.45 -15.55
N GLY A 306 -0.55 -18.85 -16.41
CA GLY A 306 0.25 -17.69 -16.03
C GLY A 306 -0.58 -16.45 -15.76
N GLY A 307 -1.63 -16.22 -16.57
CA GLY A 307 -2.51 -15.04 -16.42
C GLY A 307 -3.32 -15.05 -15.13
N VAL A 308 -3.90 -16.20 -14.75
CA VAL A 308 -4.68 -16.30 -13.52
C VAL A 308 -3.80 -16.20 -12.27
N GLU A 309 -2.60 -16.79 -12.32
CA GLU A 309 -1.62 -16.68 -11.23
C GLU A 309 -1.17 -15.22 -11.04
N ALA A 310 -0.85 -14.53 -12.13
CA ALA A 310 -0.48 -13.12 -12.09
C ALA A 310 -1.61 -12.23 -11.56
N ALA A 311 -2.85 -12.46 -12.03
CA ALA A 311 -4.02 -11.73 -11.55
C ALA A 311 -4.27 -12.00 -10.06
N ALA A 312 -4.24 -13.27 -9.61
CA ALA A 312 -4.41 -13.61 -8.21
C ALA A 312 -3.33 -12.96 -7.32
N SER A 313 -2.09 -12.95 -7.79
CA SER A 313 -0.97 -12.33 -7.07
C SER A 313 -1.08 -10.81 -7.01
N ALA A 314 -1.56 -10.15 -8.07
CA ALA A 314 -1.83 -8.71 -8.06
C ALA A 314 -2.97 -8.36 -7.10
N GLY A 315 -4.05 -9.16 -7.06
CA GLY A 315 -5.13 -9.01 -6.08
C GLY A 315 -4.66 -9.14 -4.63
N GLY A 316 -3.61 -9.91 -4.39
CA GLY A 316 -3.00 -10.03 -3.06
C GLY A 316 -2.50 -8.71 -2.48
N THR A 317 -2.13 -7.72 -3.32
CA THR A 317 -1.69 -6.40 -2.85
C THR A 317 -2.81 -5.55 -2.25
N VAL A 318 -4.05 -5.84 -2.62
CA VAL A 318 -5.24 -5.15 -2.09
C VAL A 318 -6.02 -5.97 -1.07
N MET A 319 -5.54 -7.19 -0.76
CA MET A 319 -6.22 -8.10 0.17
C MET A 319 -5.80 -7.83 1.62
N PRO A 320 -6.74 -7.45 2.51
CA PRO A 320 -6.47 -7.29 3.94
C PRO A 320 -5.97 -8.58 4.61
N PRO A 321 -5.27 -8.51 5.77
CA PRO A 321 -5.03 -7.34 6.60
C PRO A 321 -3.75 -6.56 6.28
N VAL A 322 -2.70 -7.16 5.69
CA VAL A 322 -1.41 -6.45 5.52
C VAL A 322 -1.35 -5.65 4.23
N MET A 323 -1.88 -6.22 3.13
CA MET A 323 -1.88 -5.57 1.82
C MET A 323 -0.46 -5.26 1.28
N GLY A 324 -0.33 -4.40 0.29
CA GLY A 324 0.96 -3.93 -0.22
C GLY A 324 1.46 -2.71 0.53
N VAL A 325 2.76 -2.41 0.37
CA VAL A 325 3.42 -1.22 0.97
C VAL A 325 2.65 0.08 0.70
N ALA A 326 2.02 0.21 -0.46
CA ALA A 326 1.23 1.39 -0.83
C ALA A 326 0.01 1.63 0.10
N ALA A 327 -0.53 0.60 0.76
CA ALA A 327 -1.65 0.76 1.69
C ALA A 327 -1.23 1.45 3.00
N PHE A 328 -0.03 1.21 3.50
CA PHE A 328 0.51 1.95 4.65
C PHE A 328 0.71 3.43 4.32
N ILE A 329 1.18 3.70 3.10
CA ILE A 329 1.37 5.06 2.60
C ILE A 329 0.01 5.76 2.42
N LEU A 330 -1.00 5.04 1.92
CA LEU A 330 -2.37 5.54 1.81
C LEU A 330 -2.90 5.97 3.17
N ALA A 331 -2.77 5.14 4.20
CA ALA A 331 -3.15 5.47 5.57
C ALA A 331 -2.46 6.76 6.05
N ALA A 332 -1.13 6.84 5.86
CA ALA A 332 -0.35 8.00 6.27
C ALA A 332 -0.67 9.29 5.46
N MET A 333 -0.92 9.18 4.15
CA MET A 333 -1.26 10.33 3.30
C MET A 333 -2.66 10.87 3.54
N THR A 334 -3.61 9.99 3.89
CA THR A 334 -5.00 10.37 4.15
C THR A 334 -5.29 10.65 5.62
N ALA A 335 -4.31 10.44 6.51
CA ALA A 335 -4.44 10.51 7.96
C ALA A 335 -5.56 9.59 8.52
N VAL A 336 -5.86 8.49 7.81
CA VAL A 336 -6.87 7.49 8.21
C VAL A 336 -6.16 6.35 8.95
N PRO A 337 -6.65 5.91 10.12
CA PRO A 337 -6.10 4.76 10.83
C PRO A 337 -6.03 3.52 9.93
N TYR A 338 -4.94 2.79 10.00
CA TYR A 338 -4.76 1.62 9.13
C TYR A 338 -5.82 0.53 9.34
N GLY A 339 -6.38 0.41 10.56
CA GLY A 339 -7.53 -0.46 10.83
C GLY A 339 -8.74 -0.12 9.96
N ASP A 340 -9.02 1.16 9.76
CA ASP A 340 -10.10 1.63 8.87
C ASP A 340 -9.79 1.33 7.40
N VAL A 341 -8.52 1.46 6.99
CA VAL A 341 -8.09 1.05 5.63
C VAL A 341 -8.32 -0.44 5.39
N ILE A 342 -8.07 -1.30 6.39
CA ILE A 342 -8.39 -2.73 6.34
C ILE A 342 -9.89 -2.97 6.12
N ILE A 343 -10.74 -2.25 6.87
CA ILE A 343 -12.20 -2.34 6.74
C ILE A 343 -12.64 -1.88 5.34
N ALA A 344 -12.12 -0.74 4.89
CA ALA A 344 -12.46 -0.19 3.58
C ALA A 344 -12.06 -1.10 2.41
N ALA A 345 -10.94 -1.79 2.52
CA ALA A 345 -10.48 -2.72 1.50
C ALA A 345 -11.27 -4.04 1.46
N ALA A 346 -12.02 -4.39 2.50
CA ALA A 346 -12.62 -5.72 2.65
C ALA A 346 -13.62 -6.06 1.52
N ILE A 347 -14.66 -5.23 1.30
CA ILE A 347 -15.65 -5.47 0.24
C ILE A 347 -15.01 -5.46 -1.16
N PRO A 348 -14.22 -4.45 -1.55
CA PRO A 348 -13.54 -4.42 -2.84
C PRO A 348 -12.63 -5.64 -3.08
N ALA A 349 -11.86 -6.08 -2.08
CA ALA A 349 -10.99 -7.24 -2.21
C ALA A 349 -11.76 -8.55 -2.35
N VAL A 350 -12.81 -8.76 -1.53
CA VAL A 350 -13.70 -9.94 -1.66
C VAL A 350 -14.36 -9.96 -3.04
N ALA A 351 -14.86 -8.84 -3.52
CA ALA A 351 -15.46 -8.73 -4.86
C ALA A 351 -14.45 -9.05 -5.97
N TYR A 352 -13.19 -8.61 -5.81
CA TYR A 352 -12.11 -8.95 -6.74
C TYR A 352 -11.88 -10.46 -6.84
N PHE A 353 -11.64 -11.11 -5.71
CA PHE A 353 -11.36 -12.54 -5.68
C PHE A 353 -12.58 -13.37 -6.08
N PHE A 354 -13.79 -12.94 -5.74
CA PHE A 354 -15.03 -13.56 -6.19
C PHE A 354 -15.14 -13.56 -7.73
N CYS A 355 -14.92 -12.42 -8.39
CA CYS A 355 -14.95 -12.32 -9.84
C CYS A 355 -13.85 -13.16 -10.51
N LEU A 356 -12.64 -13.15 -9.94
CA LEU A 356 -11.54 -13.97 -10.43
C LEU A 356 -11.86 -15.46 -10.29
N PHE A 357 -12.48 -15.86 -9.19
CA PHE A 357 -12.95 -17.22 -8.96
C PHE A 357 -13.99 -17.65 -10.03
N LEU A 358 -14.96 -16.79 -10.31
CA LEU A 358 -15.93 -17.01 -11.40
C LEU A 358 -15.27 -17.11 -12.78
N SER A 359 -14.29 -16.25 -13.05
CA SER A 359 -13.50 -16.29 -14.29
C SER A 359 -12.84 -17.66 -14.48
N VAL A 360 -12.29 -18.24 -13.42
CA VAL A 360 -11.72 -19.61 -13.45
C VAL A 360 -12.80 -20.65 -13.71
N VAL A 361 -13.98 -20.56 -13.09
CA VAL A 361 -15.11 -21.48 -13.33
C VAL A 361 -15.50 -21.49 -14.80
N PHE A 362 -15.73 -20.30 -15.37
CA PHE A 362 -16.16 -20.18 -16.77
C PHE A 362 -15.07 -20.64 -17.74
N GLN A 363 -13.83 -20.32 -17.45
CA GLN A 363 -12.72 -20.75 -18.30
C GLN A 363 -12.47 -22.27 -18.21
N ALA A 364 -12.63 -22.88 -17.04
CA ALA A 364 -12.55 -24.32 -16.86
C ALA A 364 -13.69 -25.05 -17.63
N ARG A 365 -14.91 -24.47 -17.62
CA ARG A 365 -16.01 -24.97 -18.45
C ARG A 365 -15.71 -24.84 -19.93
N ARG A 366 -15.17 -23.70 -20.37
CA ARG A 366 -14.81 -23.45 -21.77
C ARG A 366 -13.73 -24.40 -22.29
N GLN A 367 -12.73 -24.73 -21.43
CA GLN A 367 -11.64 -25.66 -21.75
C GLN A 367 -11.99 -27.13 -21.44
N ASN A 368 -13.24 -27.42 -21.05
CA ASN A 368 -13.74 -28.76 -20.67
C ASN A 368 -12.90 -29.45 -19.57
N ILE A 369 -12.37 -28.67 -18.62
CA ILE A 369 -11.59 -29.19 -17.50
C ILE A 369 -12.54 -29.73 -16.42
N LYS A 370 -12.34 -30.98 -16.03
CA LYS A 370 -13.16 -31.64 -15.00
C LYS A 370 -12.63 -31.32 -13.60
N ALA A 371 -13.49 -31.55 -12.59
CA ALA A 371 -13.07 -31.53 -11.20
C ALA A 371 -12.04 -32.66 -10.92
N VAL A 372 -11.20 -32.45 -9.92
CA VAL A 372 -10.23 -33.48 -9.50
C VAL A 372 -10.98 -34.64 -8.84
N GLY A 373 -11.93 -34.34 -7.96
CA GLY A 373 -12.83 -35.30 -7.28
C GLY A 373 -12.13 -36.17 -6.25
N GLU A 374 -11.13 -36.94 -6.69
CA GLU A 374 -10.40 -37.91 -5.88
C GLU A 374 -9.33 -37.25 -4.98
N PHE A 375 -9.01 -37.91 -3.86
CA PHE A 375 -7.93 -37.52 -3.00
C PHE A 375 -6.59 -37.95 -3.63
N THR A 376 -5.75 -36.96 -3.94
CA THR A 376 -4.38 -37.24 -4.40
C THR A 376 -3.40 -37.14 -3.21
N PRO A 377 -2.22 -37.81 -3.28
CA PRO A 377 -1.19 -37.68 -2.23
C PRO A 377 -0.79 -36.22 -1.94
N GLU A 378 -0.89 -35.34 -2.96
CA GLU A 378 -0.58 -33.91 -2.88
C GLU A 378 -1.53 -33.13 -1.98
N MET A 379 -2.72 -33.70 -1.62
CA MET A 379 -3.74 -33.10 -0.75
C MET A 379 -3.69 -33.63 0.69
N HIS A 380 -2.78 -34.55 0.99
CA HIS A 380 -2.68 -35.11 2.33
C HIS A 380 -2.09 -34.08 3.30
N ILE A 381 -2.87 -33.73 4.33
CA ILE A 381 -2.47 -32.81 5.39
C ILE A 381 -1.95 -33.65 6.57
N SER A 382 -0.66 -33.56 6.83
CA SER A 382 -0.01 -34.16 7.98
C SER A 382 -0.19 -33.33 9.26
N ARG A 383 0.16 -33.88 10.42
CA ARG A 383 0.21 -33.09 11.66
C ARG A 383 1.19 -31.91 11.57
N GLN A 384 2.31 -32.12 10.86
CA GLN A 384 3.27 -31.04 10.62
C GLN A 384 2.67 -29.93 9.73
N ASP A 385 1.87 -30.29 8.70
CA ASP A 385 1.18 -29.27 7.89
C ASP A 385 0.23 -28.39 8.73
N ILE A 386 -0.44 -28.96 9.76
CA ILE A 386 -1.27 -28.19 10.66
C ILE A 386 -0.44 -27.19 11.47
N LEU A 387 0.70 -27.62 12.02
CA LEU A 387 1.63 -26.72 12.71
C LEU A 387 2.16 -25.61 11.78
N ASN A 388 2.51 -25.98 10.53
CA ASN A 388 2.94 -25.01 9.53
C ASN A 388 1.83 -23.98 9.18
N LEU A 389 0.56 -24.39 9.18
CA LEU A 389 -0.57 -23.48 8.98
C LEU A 389 -0.75 -22.52 10.16
N ILE A 390 -0.51 -22.98 11.40
CA ILE A 390 -0.52 -22.08 12.58
C ILE A 390 0.56 -20.99 12.43
N MET A 391 1.73 -21.31 11.85
CA MET A 391 2.78 -20.32 11.58
C MET A 391 2.33 -19.22 10.61
N ILE A 392 1.38 -19.50 9.69
CA ILE A 392 0.82 -18.51 8.79
C ILE A 392 -0.36 -17.78 9.44
N PHE A 393 -1.37 -18.53 9.89
CA PHE A 393 -2.61 -17.93 10.39
C PHE A 393 -2.43 -17.23 11.73
N GLY A 394 -1.54 -17.71 12.59
CA GLY A 394 -1.30 -17.11 13.92
C GLY A 394 -0.91 -15.62 13.83
N PRO A 395 0.17 -15.27 13.12
CA PRO A 395 0.55 -13.87 12.92
C PRO A 395 -0.54 -13.05 12.22
N ILE A 396 -1.24 -13.59 11.21
CA ILE A 396 -2.32 -12.89 10.49
C ILE A 396 -3.47 -12.55 11.46
N ILE A 397 -3.92 -13.52 12.24
CA ILE A 397 -4.99 -13.32 13.22
C ILE A 397 -4.55 -12.30 14.28
N LEU A 398 -3.31 -12.39 14.77
CA LEU A 398 -2.77 -11.43 15.73
C LEU A 398 -2.76 -9.99 15.17
N ILE A 399 -2.26 -9.80 13.96
CA ILE A 399 -2.26 -8.50 13.29
C ILE A 399 -3.69 -7.98 13.15
N THR A 400 -4.59 -8.81 12.62
CA THR A 400 -5.99 -8.41 12.39
C THR A 400 -6.67 -8.00 13.69
N THR A 401 -6.49 -8.77 14.75
CA THR A 401 -7.09 -8.46 16.06
C THR A 401 -6.53 -7.19 16.66
N LEU A 402 -5.20 -6.98 16.60
CA LEU A 402 -4.57 -5.78 17.14
C LEU A 402 -4.97 -4.53 16.36
N LEU A 403 -5.04 -4.60 15.02
CA LEU A 403 -5.35 -3.44 14.19
C LEU A 403 -6.83 -3.06 14.19
N LEU A 404 -7.74 -4.04 14.32
CA LEU A 404 -9.18 -3.79 14.38
C LEU A 404 -9.69 -3.46 15.80
N THR A 405 -8.85 -3.62 16.82
CA THR A 405 -9.23 -3.29 18.20
C THR A 405 -8.85 -1.85 18.51
N PRO A 406 -9.80 -0.93 18.78
CA PRO A 406 -9.50 0.41 19.24
C PRO A 406 -8.80 0.36 20.61
N LYS A 407 -7.84 1.25 20.82
CA LYS A 407 -7.10 1.33 22.10
C LYS A 407 -8.02 1.49 23.31
N GLU A 408 -9.06 2.28 23.14
CA GLU A 408 -10.05 2.60 24.16
C GLU A 408 -10.93 1.39 24.50
N ALA A 409 -11.12 0.48 23.56
CA ALA A 409 -11.96 -0.71 23.78
C ALA A 409 -11.25 -1.86 24.51
N VAL A 410 -9.91 -1.78 24.64
CA VAL A 410 -9.15 -2.83 25.34
C VAL A 410 -9.46 -2.81 26.83
N GLY A 411 -9.88 -3.95 27.35
CA GLY A 411 -10.32 -4.10 28.75
C GLY A 411 -11.80 -3.84 28.97
N CYS A 412 -12.55 -3.48 27.93
CA CYS A 412 -13.99 -3.29 27.97
C CYS A 412 -14.78 -4.58 27.68
N GLY A 413 -16.02 -4.64 28.13
CA GLY A 413 -16.95 -5.74 27.90
C GLY A 413 -16.71 -6.98 28.78
N PHE A 414 -17.24 -8.11 28.33
CA PHE A 414 -17.30 -9.36 29.15
C PHE A 414 -15.90 -9.82 29.62
N PHE A 415 -14.90 -9.81 28.76
CA PHE A 415 -13.54 -10.25 29.13
C PHE A 415 -12.87 -9.31 30.13
N GLY A 416 -13.10 -8.00 30.03
CA GLY A 416 -12.60 -7.02 31.01
C GLY A 416 -13.22 -7.26 32.39
N ASN A 417 -14.54 -7.50 32.46
CA ASN A 417 -15.24 -7.82 33.69
C ASN A 417 -14.72 -9.12 34.30
N LEU A 418 -14.49 -10.16 33.48
CA LEU A 418 -13.95 -11.44 33.93
C LEU A 418 -12.55 -11.31 34.54
N LEU A 419 -11.74 -10.38 34.03
CA LEU A 419 -10.39 -10.10 34.51
C LEU A 419 -10.34 -9.03 35.62
N GLY A 420 -11.51 -8.58 36.12
CA GLY A 420 -11.60 -7.61 37.21
C GLY A 420 -11.19 -6.17 36.83
N VAL A 421 -11.29 -5.81 35.56
CA VAL A 421 -11.00 -4.46 35.10
C VAL A 421 -12.14 -3.50 35.46
N GLU A 422 -11.80 -2.38 36.10
CA GLU A 422 -12.75 -1.31 36.39
C GLU A 422 -13.15 -0.61 35.08
N GLN A 423 -14.43 -0.68 34.75
CA GLN A 423 -15.00 -0.07 33.56
C GLN A 423 -15.88 1.10 33.89
N SER A 424 -15.73 2.20 33.20
CA SER A 424 -16.59 3.39 33.29
C SER A 424 -17.06 3.80 31.89
N ILE A 425 -18.28 4.29 31.79
CA ILE A 425 -18.83 4.81 30.53
C ILE A 425 -18.51 6.29 30.47
N GLY A 426 -17.67 6.72 29.54
CA GLY A 426 -17.35 8.11 29.24
C GLY A 426 -18.13 8.63 28.03
N ALA A 427 -17.92 9.91 27.66
CA ALA A 427 -18.57 10.54 26.51
C ALA A 427 -18.30 9.83 25.16
N ASN A 428 -17.14 9.18 25.03
CA ASN A 428 -16.70 8.47 23.81
C ASN A 428 -16.79 6.93 23.95
N GLY A 429 -17.57 6.41 24.91
CA GLY A 429 -17.72 4.97 25.11
C GLY A 429 -17.12 4.46 26.43
N CYS A 430 -16.81 3.17 26.47
CA CYS A 430 -16.24 2.52 27.64
C CYS A 430 -14.77 2.93 27.85
N ILE A 431 -14.41 3.25 29.08
CA ILE A 431 -13.04 3.55 29.53
C ILE A 431 -12.65 2.51 30.58
N ALA A 432 -11.64 1.72 30.30
CA ALA A 432 -11.09 0.73 31.23
C ALA A 432 -9.96 1.36 32.08
N ARG A 433 -9.99 1.15 33.39
CA ARG A 433 -8.95 1.61 34.32
C ARG A 433 -8.30 0.41 35.02
N ASN A 434 -7.09 0.59 35.51
CA ASN A 434 -6.34 -0.44 36.24
C ASN A 434 -6.20 -1.77 35.47
N LEU A 435 -5.84 -1.66 34.18
CA LEU A 435 -5.66 -2.82 33.31
C LEU A 435 -4.54 -3.74 33.85
N PRO A 436 -4.76 -5.05 33.93
CA PRO A 436 -3.68 -6.02 34.14
C PRO A 436 -2.59 -5.87 33.08
N TRP A 437 -1.34 -6.16 33.44
CA TRP A 437 -0.18 -5.97 32.55
C TRP A 437 -0.38 -6.58 31.15
N GLY A 438 -1.00 -7.76 31.05
CA GLY A 438 -1.26 -8.40 29.76
C GLY A 438 -2.23 -7.60 28.87
N LEU A 439 -3.26 -6.98 29.47
CA LEU A 439 -4.16 -6.10 28.72
C LEU A 439 -3.52 -4.75 28.40
N GLN A 440 -2.62 -4.23 29.25
CA GLN A 440 -1.83 -3.03 28.91
C GLN A 440 -0.92 -3.27 27.70
N LEU A 441 -0.30 -4.47 27.60
CA LEU A 441 0.47 -4.86 26.41
C LEU A 441 -0.38 -4.81 25.14
N ILE A 442 -1.59 -5.38 25.21
CA ILE A 442 -2.52 -5.37 24.08
C ILE A 442 -2.97 -3.94 23.76
N GLN A 443 -3.30 -3.12 24.77
CA GLN A 443 -3.72 -1.73 24.59
C GLN A 443 -2.62 -0.88 23.91
N ASN A 444 -1.37 -1.07 24.31
CA ASN A 444 -0.24 -0.34 23.72
C ASN A 444 0.05 -0.75 22.27
N ALA A 445 -0.30 -1.97 21.88
CA ALA A 445 -0.16 -2.48 20.52
C ALA A 445 -1.42 -2.30 19.65
N ALA A 446 -2.59 -2.08 20.27
CA ALA A 446 -3.85 -1.92 19.57
C ALA A 446 -3.88 -0.65 18.72
N GLY A 447 -4.32 -0.76 17.47
CA GLY A 447 -4.37 0.34 16.50
C GLY A 447 -3.00 0.84 16.03
N ASP A 448 -1.88 0.30 16.57
CA ASP A 448 -0.53 0.69 16.14
C ASP A 448 0.02 -0.31 15.12
N VAL A 449 0.24 0.19 13.88
CA VAL A 449 0.67 -0.63 12.74
C VAL A 449 2.04 -1.27 13.00
N GLY A 450 2.99 -0.47 13.44
CA GLY A 450 4.35 -0.93 13.71
C GLY A 450 4.39 -1.95 14.84
N GLY A 451 3.65 -1.67 15.92
CA GLY A 451 3.52 -2.57 17.08
C GLY A 451 2.92 -3.92 16.73
N ALA A 452 1.79 -3.92 16.00
CA ALA A 452 1.15 -5.15 15.54
C ALA A 452 2.09 -5.99 14.67
N GLY A 453 2.84 -5.33 13.77
CA GLY A 453 3.86 -5.98 12.95
C GLY A 453 4.98 -6.63 13.77
N TRP A 454 5.52 -5.91 14.75
CA TRP A 454 6.58 -6.45 15.63
C TRP A 454 6.10 -7.62 16.49
N TRP A 455 4.89 -7.57 17.04
CA TRP A 455 4.32 -8.69 17.78
C TRP A 455 4.12 -9.91 16.89
N ALA A 456 3.71 -9.71 15.63
CA ALA A 456 3.57 -10.80 14.67
C ALA A 456 4.93 -11.42 14.30
N VAL A 457 5.97 -10.61 14.14
CA VAL A 457 7.35 -11.09 13.91
C VAL A 457 7.83 -11.93 15.08
N MET A 458 7.63 -11.48 16.32
CA MET A 458 8.02 -12.23 17.53
C MET A 458 7.27 -13.55 17.63
N LEU A 459 5.95 -13.54 17.40
CA LEU A 459 5.14 -14.75 17.38
C LEU A 459 5.65 -15.73 16.33
N LEU A 460 5.87 -15.26 15.11
CA LEU A 460 6.37 -16.11 14.01
C LEU A 460 7.76 -16.68 14.32
N MET A 461 8.68 -15.86 14.82
CA MET A 461 10.01 -16.34 15.22
C MET A 461 9.92 -17.47 16.25
N GLY A 462 9.04 -17.34 17.26
CA GLY A 462 8.79 -18.40 18.23
C GLY A 462 8.21 -19.67 17.57
N LEU A 463 7.20 -19.49 16.70
CA LEU A 463 6.55 -20.60 16.00
C LEU A 463 7.48 -21.35 15.05
N LEU A 464 8.44 -20.66 14.38
CA LEU A 464 9.40 -21.28 13.46
C LEU A 464 10.28 -22.34 14.12
N PHE A 465 10.48 -22.29 15.44
CA PHE A 465 11.20 -23.34 16.16
C PHE A 465 10.41 -24.66 16.29
N PHE A 466 9.12 -24.67 15.98
CA PHE A 466 8.34 -25.91 15.86
C PHE A 466 8.56 -26.62 14.51
N ASP A 467 9.16 -25.93 13.51
CA ASP A 467 9.51 -26.55 12.24
C ASP A 467 10.84 -27.33 12.39
N PRO A 468 10.84 -28.65 12.14
CA PRO A 468 12.05 -29.48 12.19
C PRO A 468 13.15 -29.02 11.21
N GLN A 469 12.76 -28.47 10.04
CA GLN A 469 13.71 -27.97 9.04
C GLN A 469 14.41 -26.70 9.51
N MET A 470 13.71 -25.83 10.24
CA MET A 470 14.26 -24.63 10.83
C MET A 470 15.23 -24.97 11.97
N ARG A 471 14.84 -25.90 12.84
CA ARG A 471 15.71 -26.37 13.93
C ARG A 471 17.00 -27.01 13.40
N ALA A 472 16.92 -27.77 12.29
CA ALA A 472 18.09 -28.39 11.69
C ALA A 472 19.05 -27.37 11.02
N LYS A 473 18.51 -26.24 10.55
CA LYS A 473 19.28 -25.19 9.84
C LYS A 473 18.89 -23.79 10.30
N PRO A 474 19.24 -23.38 11.55
CA PRO A 474 18.83 -22.09 12.10
C PRO A 474 19.44 -20.88 11.35
N ARG A 475 20.50 -21.10 10.55
CA ARG A 475 21.07 -20.08 9.68
C ARG A 475 20.08 -19.50 8.68
N LYS A 476 19.07 -20.27 8.27
CA LYS A 476 17.96 -19.77 7.41
C LYS A 476 17.24 -18.56 8.02
N LEU A 477 17.16 -18.46 9.36
CA LEU A 477 16.57 -17.32 10.03
C LEU A 477 17.41 -16.06 9.80
N ILE A 478 18.75 -16.18 9.94
CA ILE A 478 19.68 -15.07 9.69
C ILE A 478 19.63 -14.67 8.21
N ASP A 479 19.56 -15.62 7.31
CA ASP A 479 19.45 -15.36 5.87
C ASP A 479 18.15 -14.59 5.55
N ALA A 480 17.01 -14.97 6.16
CA ALA A 480 15.75 -14.25 6.00
C ALA A 480 15.80 -12.82 6.56
N LEU A 481 16.39 -12.62 7.73
CA LEU A 481 16.57 -11.28 8.31
C LEU A 481 17.50 -10.42 7.46
N SER A 482 18.58 -11.00 6.92
CA SER A 482 19.50 -10.32 6.00
C SER A 482 18.79 -9.94 4.69
N GLU A 483 17.93 -10.80 4.17
CA GLU A 483 17.10 -10.50 3.00
C GLU A 483 16.16 -9.32 3.26
N ALA A 484 15.45 -9.33 4.41
CA ALA A 484 14.59 -8.23 4.82
C ALA A 484 15.35 -6.91 4.93
N GLY A 485 16.55 -6.90 5.52
CA GLY A 485 17.44 -5.74 5.57
C GLY A 485 17.84 -5.24 4.18
N GLY A 486 18.11 -6.16 3.25
CA GLY A 486 18.40 -5.81 1.85
C GLY A 486 17.19 -5.27 1.09
N LEU A 487 15.99 -5.76 1.40
CA LEU A 487 14.75 -5.29 0.80
C LEU A 487 14.41 -3.87 1.27
N ILE A 488 14.48 -3.59 2.59
CA ILE A 488 14.16 -2.26 3.12
C ILE A 488 15.13 -1.20 2.63
N ALA A 489 16.43 -1.50 2.57
CA ALA A 489 17.44 -0.59 2.06
C ALA A 489 17.19 -0.26 0.58
N THR A 490 16.86 -1.26 -0.23
CA THR A 490 16.52 -1.07 -1.65
C THR A 490 15.23 -0.27 -1.82
N LEU A 491 14.21 -0.53 -0.98
CA LEU A 491 12.94 0.18 -0.97
C LEU A 491 13.18 1.66 -0.59
N TYR A 492 14.05 1.93 0.36
CA TYR A 492 14.31 3.30 0.80
C TYR A 492 14.94 4.18 -0.29
N VAL A 493 15.79 3.63 -1.17
CA VAL A 493 16.29 4.36 -2.35
C VAL A 493 15.13 4.86 -3.23
N MET A 494 14.06 4.08 -3.35
CA MET A 494 12.84 4.50 -4.05
C MET A 494 12.17 5.68 -3.33
N PHE A 495 12.04 5.60 -2.00
CA PHE A 495 11.43 6.67 -1.22
C PHE A 495 12.24 7.97 -1.26
N LEU A 496 13.55 7.92 -1.37
CA LEU A 496 14.37 9.13 -1.60
C LEU A 496 13.95 9.86 -2.89
N VAL A 497 13.73 9.12 -3.98
CA VAL A 497 13.27 9.72 -5.24
C VAL A 497 11.88 10.32 -5.09
N VAL A 498 10.98 9.61 -4.40
CA VAL A 498 9.63 10.09 -4.12
C VAL A 498 9.65 11.34 -3.24
N THR A 499 10.51 11.40 -2.22
CA THR A 499 10.69 12.60 -1.39
C THR A 499 11.13 13.81 -2.21
N ILE A 500 12.01 13.62 -3.18
CA ILE A 500 12.43 14.71 -4.11
C ILE A 500 11.23 15.20 -4.93
N ILE A 501 10.36 14.29 -5.39
CA ILE A 501 9.14 14.63 -6.13
C ILE A 501 8.17 15.41 -5.22
N ASP A 502 7.87 14.85 -4.03
CA ASP A 502 6.95 15.45 -3.05
C ASP A 502 7.39 16.86 -2.63
N PHE A 503 8.66 17.01 -2.29
CA PHE A 503 9.24 18.32 -1.97
C PHE A 503 9.11 19.31 -3.12
N SER A 504 9.44 18.90 -4.34
CA SER A 504 9.38 19.76 -5.52
C SER A 504 7.95 20.17 -5.89
N LEU A 505 6.97 19.27 -5.75
CA LEU A 505 5.55 19.57 -5.97
C LEU A 505 5.02 20.51 -4.88
N SER A 506 5.40 20.31 -3.63
CA SER A 506 5.02 21.17 -2.50
C SER A 506 5.62 22.57 -2.65
N LEU A 507 6.88 22.66 -3.10
CA LEU A 507 7.56 23.93 -3.33
C LEU A 507 6.90 24.76 -4.44
N THR A 508 6.43 24.10 -5.50
CA THR A 508 5.80 24.80 -6.65
C THR A 508 4.30 25.03 -6.46
N GLY A 509 3.64 24.33 -5.55
CA GLY A 509 2.19 24.36 -5.40
C GLY A 509 1.42 23.85 -6.63
N MET A 510 2.12 23.22 -7.59
CA MET A 510 1.57 22.83 -8.88
C MET A 510 0.28 21.99 -8.79
N PRO A 511 0.14 21.01 -7.88
CA PRO A 511 -1.08 20.22 -7.76
C PRO A 511 -2.31 21.07 -7.42
N PHE A 512 -2.13 22.09 -6.58
CA PHE A 512 -3.20 23.01 -6.21
C PHE A 512 -3.64 23.88 -7.39
N TYR A 513 -2.71 24.45 -8.15
CA TYR A 513 -3.04 25.26 -9.32
C TYR A 513 -3.71 24.45 -10.42
N ILE A 514 -3.24 23.22 -10.69
CA ILE A 514 -3.89 22.29 -11.62
C ILE A 514 -5.34 22.02 -11.18
N SER A 515 -5.57 21.78 -9.89
CA SER A 515 -6.91 21.54 -9.35
C SER A 515 -7.83 22.74 -9.57
N LEU A 516 -7.34 23.97 -9.29
CA LEU A 516 -8.10 25.20 -9.52
C LEU A 516 -8.45 25.40 -11.00
N ASP A 517 -7.50 25.16 -11.92
CA ASP A 517 -7.75 25.32 -13.35
C ASP A 517 -8.76 24.31 -13.88
N VAL A 518 -8.65 23.07 -13.44
CA VAL A 518 -9.62 22.02 -13.76
C VAL A 518 -11.02 22.42 -13.29
N LEU A 519 -11.16 22.90 -12.06
CA LEU A 519 -12.43 23.36 -11.51
C LEU A 519 -12.98 24.60 -12.26
N GLN A 520 -12.12 25.58 -12.59
CA GLN A 520 -12.54 26.76 -13.36
C GLN A 520 -12.99 26.38 -14.77
N TRP A 521 -12.25 25.50 -15.44
CA TRP A 521 -12.63 25.00 -16.75
C TRP A 521 -13.97 24.26 -16.73
N LEU A 522 -14.21 23.47 -15.69
CA LEU A 522 -15.47 22.77 -15.43
C LEU A 522 -16.65 23.74 -15.28
N ASN A 523 -16.47 24.75 -14.45
CA ASN A 523 -17.50 25.79 -14.25
C ASN A 523 -17.77 26.59 -15.54
N SER A 524 -16.76 26.79 -16.38
CA SER A 524 -16.93 27.51 -17.66
C SER A 524 -17.75 26.75 -18.69
N LEU A 525 -17.83 25.42 -18.59
CA LEU A 525 -18.59 24.58 -19.52
C LEU A 525 -20.11 24.63 -19.30
N ASN A 526 -20.59 25.17 -18.16
CA ASN A 526 -22.02 25.29 -17.82
C ASN A 526 -22.84 24.02 -18.08
N LEU A 527 -22.28 22.86 -17.74
CA LEU A 527 -22.83 21.55 -18.14
C LEU A 527 -24.06 21.11 -17.34
N GLY A 528 -24.53 21.89 -16.35
CA GLY A 528 -25.63 21.50 -15.47
C GLY A 528 -25.27 20.27 -14.59
N GLU A 529 -26.21 19.78 -13.80
CA GLU A 529 -25.98 18.64 -12.89
C GLU A 529 -25.54 17.34 -13.59
N GLY A 530 -26.06 17.06 -14.80
CA GLY A 530 -25.66 15.88 -15.58
C GLY A 530 -24.25 15.93 -16.17
N GLY A 531 -23.72 17.13 -16.38
CA GLY A 531 -22.38 17.34 -16.93
C GLY A 531 -21.28 17.15 -15.87
N ALA A 532 -21.54 17.47 -14.62
CA ALA A 532 -20.59 17.26 -13.53
C ALA A 532 -20.24 15.78 -13.34
N GLY A 533 -21.21 14.89 -13.42
CA GLY A 533 -20.97 13.44 -13.33
C GLY A 533 -20.14 12.88 -14.50
N LEU A 534 -20.36 13.36 -15.72
CA LEU A 534 -19.57 12.97 -16.89
C LEU A 534 -18.13 13.42 -16.72
N PHE A 535 -17.93 14.64 -16.23
CA PHE A 535 -16.60 15.20 -16.04
C PHE A 535 -15.82 14.46 -14.93
N GLN A 536 -16.46 14.17 -13.82
CA GLN A 536 -15.89 13.33 -12.76
C GLN A 536 -15.46 11.97 -13.30
N PHE A 537 -16.31 11.34 -14.12
CA PHE A 537 -15.95 10.07 -14.77
C PHE A 537 -14.75 10.19 -15.71
N LEU A 538 -14.64 11.26 -16.50
CA LEU A 538 -13.49 11.52 -17.35
C LEU A 538 -12.22 11.78 -16.55
N ALA A 539 -12.29 12.51 -15.44
CA ALA A 539 -11.17 12.73 -14.54
C ALA A 539 -10.69 11.42 -13.89
N LEU A 540 -11.61 10.56 -13.47
CA LEU A 540 -11.31 9.21 -12.99
C LEU A 540 -10.62 8.38 -14.08
N LEU A 541 -11.09 8.44 -15.32
CA LEU A 541 -10.49 7.72 -16.44
C LEU A 541 -9.06 8.21 -16.72
N VAL A 542 -8.82 9.52 -16.72
CA VAL A 542 -7.48 10.11 -16.87
C VAL A 542 -6.58 9.69 -15.73
N THR A 543 -7.07 9.75 -14.49
CA THR A 543 -6.34 9.29 -13.31
C THR A 543 -5.96 7.81 -13.40
N MET A 544 -6.89 6.96 -13.83
CA MET A 544 -6.63 5.55 -14.11
C MET A 544 -5.49 5.37 -15.12
N LEU A 545 -5.57 6.06 -16.25
CA LEU A 545 -4.53 5.97 -17.30
C LEU A 545 -3.16 6.45 -16.79
N LEU A 546 -3.12 7.56 -16.05
CA LEU A 546 -1.89 8.06 -15.45
C LEU A 546 -1.31 7.07 -14.43
N ALA A 547 -2.15 6.51 -13.55
CA ALA A 547 -1.70 5.53 -12.55
C ALA A 547 -1.13 4.27 -13.20
N ILE A 548 -1.76 3.79 -14.27
CA ILE A 548 -1.25 2.65 -15.04
C ILE A 548 0.05 3.00 -15.77
N LEU A 549 0.09 4.14 -16.47
CA LEU A 549 1.27 4.57 -17.23
C LEU A 549 2.49 4.80 -16.32
N LEU A 550 2.31 5.52 -15.22
CA LEU A 550 3.38 5.76 -14.26
C LEU A 550 3.74 4.47 -13.48
N GLY A 551 2.77 3.56 -13.28
CA GLY A 551 3.01 2.26 -12.67
C GLY A 551 3.72 1.25 -13.58
N MET A 552 3.79 1.49 -14.89
CA MET A 552 4.50 0.59 -15.81
C MET A 552 6.01 0.63 -15.54
N GLY A 553 6.55 -0.50 -15.08
CA GLY A 553 7.98 -0.63 -14.78
C GLY A 553 8.41 -0.12 -13.40
N MET A 554 7.46 0.31 -12.56
CA MET A 554 7.67 0.68 -11.16
C MET A 554 6.88 -0.23 -10.22
N PRO A 555 7.31 -0.41 -8.96
CA PRO A 555 6.45 -0.98 -7.92
C PRO A 555 5.21 -0.11 -7.66
N ALA A 556 4.15 -0.73 -7.11
CA ALA A 556 2.88 -0.04 -6.88
C ALA A 556 3.00 1.18 -5.93
N ALA A 557 3.92 1.15 -4.96
CA ALA A 557 4.07 2.23 -3.98
C ALA A 557 4.50 3.58 -4.59
N PRO A 558 5.59 3.68 -5.39
CA PRO A 558 5.94 4.94 -6.04
C PRO A 558 4.91 5.37 -7.08
N ALA A 559 4.32 4.43 -7.81
CA ALA A 559 3.24 4.75 -8.75
C ALA A 559 2.06 5.41 -8.03
N PHE A 560 1.64 4.83 -6.91
CA PHE A 560 0.59 5.38 -6.05
C PHE A 560 0.93 6.80 -5.57
N ILE A 561 2.11 7.02 -4.97
CA ILE A 561 2.47 8.32 -4.40
C ILE A 561 2.49 9.40 -5.49
N ASN A 562 3.15 9.15 -6.61
CA ASN A 562 3.28 10.13 -7.69
C ASN A 562 1.92 10.57 -8.25
N VAL A 563 1.02 9.61 -8.45
CA VAL A 563 -0.32 9.91 -8.96
C VAL A 563 -1.18 10.56 -7.88
N SER A 564 -1.06 10.13 -6.63
CA SER A 564 -1.78 10.69 -5.50
C SER A 564 -1.43 12.16 -5.26
N LEU A 565 -0.16 12.51 -5.30
CA LEU A 565 0.30 13.90 -5.16
C LEU A 565 -0.20 14.80 -6.28
N LEU A 566 -0.33 14.28 -7.51
CA LEU A 566 -0.77 15.05 -8.66
C LEU A 566 -2.29 15.09 -8.82
N MET A 567 -2.95 13.94 -8.73
CA MET A 567 -4.38 13.80 -9.04
C MET A 567 -5.29 13.74 -7.81
N GLY A 568 -4.74 13.46 -6.64
CA GLY A 568 -5.51 13.46 -5.39
C GLY A 568 -6.29 14.74 -5.14
N PRO A 569 -5.63 15.92 -5.15
CA PRO A 569 -6.32 17.21 -5.01
C PRO A 569 -7.35 17.48 -6.12
N VAL A 570 -7.07 17.07 -7.36
CA VAL A 570 -8.03 17.22 -8.49
C VAL A 570 -9.30 16.41 -8.25
N LEU A 571 -9.16 15.14 -7.87
CA LEU A 571 -10.32 14.27 -7.59
C LEU A 571 -11.12 14.75 -6.37
N ALA A 572 -10.43 15.24 -5.34
CA ALA A 572 -11.07 15.85 -4.18
C ALA A 572 -11.86 17.12 -4.55
N GLY A 573 -11.29 17.96 -5.42
CA GLY A 573 -11.96 19.14 -5.98
C GLY A 573 -13.20 18.81 -6.82
N LEU A 574 -13.30 17.58 -7.33
CA LEU A 574 -14.43 17.05 -8.10
C LEU A 574 -15.48 16.32 -7.23
N GLY A 575 -15.38 16.42 -5.92
CA GLY A 575 -16.38 15.90 -4.99
C GLY A 575 -16.15 14.46 -4.51
N LEU A 576 -14.94 13.88 -4.68
CA LEU A 576 -14.58 12.66 -3.99
C LEU A 576 -13.96 12.99 -2.62
N SER A 577 -14.20 12.16 -1.62
CA SER A 577 -13.42 12.28 -0.37
C SER A 577 -11.94 12.03 -0.64
N ILE A 578 -11.06 12.64 0.17
CA ILE A 578 -9.59 12.45 0.05
C ILE A 578 -9.25 10.95 0.13
N PHE A 579 -9.93 10.22 1.02
CA PHE A 579 -9.70 8.78 1.17
C PHE A 579 -10.11 7.99 -0.08
N THR A 580 -11.32 8.22 -0.59
CA THR A 580 -11.85 7.51 -1.79
C THR A 580 -11.02 7.81 -3.03
N ALA A 581 -10.58 9.06 -3.21
CA ALA A 581 -9.69 9.46 -4.31
C ALA A 581 -8.34 8.70 -4.23
N ASN A 582 -7.74 8.62 -3.06
CA ASN A 582 -6.48 7.91 -2.87
C ASN A 582 -6.65 6.39 -2.97
N MET A 583 -7.75 5.83 -2.49
CA MET A 583 -8.08 4.42 -2.65
C MET A 583 -8.26 4.03 -4.12
N PHE A 584 -8.88 4.90 -4.92
CA PHE A 584 -8.99 4.75 -6.38
C PHE A 584 -7.61 4.66 -7.04
N ILE A 585 -6.73 5.59 -6.73
CA ILE A 585 -5.36 5.64 -7.27
C ILE A 585 -4.56 4.40 -6.84
N PHE A 586 -4.70 3.96 -5.59
CA PHE A 586 -4.04 2.77 -5.06
C PHE A 586 -4.38 1.49 -5.85
N TYR A 587 -5.65 1.30 -6.19
CA TYR A 587 -6.08 0.14 -6.99
C TYR A 587 -5.45 0.13 -8.38
N PHE A 588 -5.36 1.28 -9.06
CA PHE A 588 -4.76 1.35 -10.39
C PHE A 588 -3.24 1.26 -10.37
N ALA A 589 -2.60 1.77 -9.32
CA ALA A 589 -1.18 1.52 -9.09
C ALA A 589 -0.88 0.03 -8.92
N ALA A 590 -1.73 -0.72 -8.20
CA ALA A 590 -1.62 -2.17 -8.08
C ALA A 590 -1.94 -2.90 -9.41
N ALA A 591 -2.95 -2.44 -10.18
CA ALA A 591 -3.34 -2.99 -11.48
C ALA A 591 -2.23 -2.90 -12.54
N SER A 592 -1.32 -1.92 -12.43
CA SER A 592 -0.19 -1.75 -13.36
C SER A 592 0.69 -3.02 -13.45
N ALA A 593 0.75 -3.81 -12.37
CA ALA A 593 1.54 -5.06 -12.34
C ALA A 593 1.03 -6.17 -13.28
N ILE A 594 -0.22 -6.08 -13.74
CA ILE A 594 -0.84 -7.03 -14.70
C ILE A 594 -1.15 -6.39 -16.05
N THR A 595 -0.87 -5.10 -16.21
CA THR A 595 -1.25 -4.35 -17.42
C THR A 595 -0.11 -4.36 -18.45
N PRO A 596 -0.31 -4.90 -19.67
CA PRO A 596 0.65 -4.76 -20.77
C PRO A 596 0.92 -3.28 -21.10
N PRO A 597 2.11 -2.90 -21.59
CA PRO A 597 3.18 -3.78 -22.10
C PRO A 597 4.20 -4.27 -21.08
N VAL A 598 4.23 -3.76 -19.84
CA VAL A 598 5.29 -4.12 -18.87
C VAL A 598 4.87 -5.25 -17.92
N ALA A 599 3.64 -5.24 -17.38
CA ALA A 599 2.98 -6.32 -16.63
C ALA A 599 3.91 -7.24 -15.82
N LEU A 600 4.65 -6.69 -14.84
CA LEU A 600 5.74 -7.39 -14.14
C LEU A 600 5.34 -8.74 -13.54
N ALA A 601 4.13 -8.83 -12.95
CA ALA A 601 3.62 -10.08 -12.39
C ALA A 601 3.33 -11.12 -13.48
N ALA A 602 2.77 -10.68 -14.62
CA ALA A 602 2.50 -11.57 -15.75
C ALA A 602 3.80 -12.07 -16.40
N TYR A 603 4.84 -11.25 -16.45
CA TYR A 603 6.16 -11.64 -16.96
C TYR A 603 6.83 -12.66 -16.03
N ALA A 604 6.72 -12.47 -14.71
CA ALA A 604 7.17 -13.46 -13.74
C ALA A 604 6.46 -14.82 -13.95
N ALA A 605 5.13 -14.81 -14.10
CA ALA A 605 4.35 -16.01 -14.37
C ALA A 605 4.70 -16.65 -15.74
N ALA A 606 4.92 -15.83 -16.78
CA ALA A 606 5.33 -16.29 -18.11
C ALA A 606 6.69 -16.99 -18.07
N SER A 607 7.61 -16.55 -17.20
CA SER A 607 8.91 -17.22 -17.03
C SER A 607 8.77 -18.65 -16.51
N ILE A 608 7.74 -18.93 -15.69
CA ILE A 608 7.44 -20.27 -15.16
C ILE A 608 6.69 -21.11 -16.19
N THR A 609 5.65 -20.53 -16.84
CA THR A 609 4.83 -21.25 -17.83
C THR A 609 5.54 -21.48 -19.15
N LYS A 610 6.63 -20.74 -19.43
CA LYS A 610 7.29 -20.66 -20.75
C LYS A 610 6.32 -20.24 -21.87
N ALA A 611 5.37 -19.35 -21.53
CA ALA A 611 4.44 -18.74 -22.48
C ALA A 611 4.95 -17.37 -22.94
N ASP A 612 4.30 -16.80 -23.96
CA ASP A 612 4.57 -15.43 -24.37
C ASP A 612 4.17 -14.45 -23.25
N PRO A 613 5.09 -13.54 -22.83
CA PRO A 613 4.85 -12.63 -21.72
C PRO A 613 3.70 -11.63 -21.99
N ILE A 614 3.59 -11.11 -23.21
CA ILE A 614 2.55 -10.12 -23.57
C ILE A 614 1.18 -10.80 -23.57
N MET A 615 1.08 -11.98 -24.18
CA MET A 615 -0.17 -12.75 -24.18
C MET A 615 -0.56 -13.22 -22.77
N THR A 616 0.41 -13.52 -21.91
CA THR A 616 0.17 -13.81 -20.50
C THR A 616 -0.36 -12.55 -19.77
N GLY A 617 0.16 -11.36 -20.09
CA GLY A 617 -0.32 -10.08 -19.59
C GLY A 617 -1.77 -9.81 -20.01
N PHE A 618 -2.13 -10.01 -21.29
CA PHE A 618 -3.51 -9.88 -21.73
C PHE A 618 -4.45 -10.92 -21.06
N SER A 619 -3.94 -12.12 -20.81
CA SER A 619 -4.70 -13.14 -20.08
C SER A 619 -4.90 -12.74 -18.60
N ALA A 620 -3.87 -12.13 -17.97
CA ALA A 620 -3.95 -11.60 -16.61
C ALA A 620 -4.93 -10.43 -16.52
N LEU A 621 -4.85 -9.47 -17.44
CA LEU A 621 -5.78 -8.35 -17.56
C LEU A 621 -7.22 -8.83 -17.69
N ARG A 622 -7.46 -9.81 -18.59
CA ARG A 622 -8.80 -10.38 -18.81
C ARG A 622 -9.34 -11.10 -17.58
N SER A 623 -8.51 -11.84 -16.87
CA SER A 623 -8.93 -12.56 -15.67
C SER A 623 -9.14 -11.62 -14.49
N GLY A 624 -8.30 -10.59 -14.37
CA GLY A 624 -8.32 -9.59 -13.29
C GLY A 624 -9.02 -8.28 -13.66
N ILE A 625 -9.87 -8.25 -14.69
CA ILE A 625 -10.53 -7.02 -15.19
C ILE A 625 -11.30 -6.27 -14.10
N VAL A 626 -11.80 -6.98 -13.13
CA VAL A 626 -12.54 -6.41 -12.01
C VAL A 626 -11.70 -5.39 -11.21
N MET A 627 -10.37 -5.51 -11.21
CA MET A 627 -9.47 -4.53 -10.61
C MET A 627 -9.56 -3.15 -11.27
N PHE A 628 -10.03 -3.10 -12.52
CA PHE A 628 -10.27 -1.86 -13.27
C PHE A 628 -11.71 -1.35 -13.13
N VAL A 629 -12.63 -2.18 -12.68
CA VAL A 629 -14.07 -1.82 -12.58
C VAL A 629 -14.44 -1.41 -11.15
N ILE A 630 -13.96 -2.16 -10.13
CA ILE A 630 -14.27 -1.89 -8.72
C ILE A 630 -13.95 -0.46 -8.28
N PRO A 631 -12.81 0.17 -8.68
CA PRO A 631 -12.54 1.54 -8.27
C PRO A 631 -13.59 2.54 -8.74
N PHE A 632 -14.11 2.40 -9.94
CA PHE A 632 -15.21 3.24 -10.41
C PHE A 632 -16.51 3.01 -9.63
N ILE A 633 -16.72 1.78 -9.15
CA ILE A 633 -17.91 1.45 -8.37
C ILE A 633 -17.83 2.11 -6.98
N PHE A 634 -16.74 1.99 -6.26
CA PHE A 634 -16.65 2.66 -4.96
C PHE A 634 -16.41 4.17 -5.07
N ALA A 635 -15.94 4.70 -6.20
CA ALA A 635 -15.95 6.13 -6.46
C ALA A 635 -17.38 6.67 -6.65
N ALA A 636 -18.27 5.84 -7.25
CA ALA A 636 -19.70 6.16 -7.40
C ALA A 636 -20.52 5.85 -6.13
N TYR A 637 -20.11 4.85 -5.35
CA TYR A 637 -20.78 4.38 -4.12
C TYR A 637 -19.75 4.26 -3.00
N PRO A 638 -19.26 5.41 -2.44
CA PRO A 638 -18.19 5.40 -1.45
C PRO A 638 -18.56 4.69 -0.13
N GLU A 639 -19.85 4.50 0.15
CA GLU A 639 -20.34 3.71 1.26
C GLU A 639 -19.92 2.23 1.21
N LEU A 640 -19.54 1.70 0.06
CA LEU A 640 -18.94 0.36 -0.07
C LEU A 640 -17.61 0.23 0.69
N LEU A 641 -16.97 1.33 1.00
CA LEU A 641 -15.74 1.36 1.79
C LEU A 641 -15.99 1.29 3.30
N LEU A 642 -17.25 1.30 3.76
CA LEU A 642 -17.69 1.04 5.15
C LEU A 642 -17.15 2.01 6.22
N ILE A 643 -16.43 3.05 5.87
CA ILE A 643 -15.83 4.00 6.81
C ILE A 643 -16.33 5.42 6.57
N PRO A 644 -16.53 6.22 7.65
CA PRO A 644 -17.00 7.61 7.51
C PRO A 644 -16.09 8.48 6.65
N GLN A 645 -14.78 8.26 6.70
CA GLN A 645 -13.77 9.00 5.92
C GLN A 645 -13.94 8.85 4.40
N ALA A 646 -14.59 7.77 3.95
CA ALA A 646 -14.88 7.56 2.53
C ALA A 646 -15.96 8.51 1.98
N VAL A 647 -16.80 9.06 2.85
CA VAL A 647 -17.94 9.93 2.51
C VAL A 647 -17.79 11.34 3.09
N LEU A 648 -16.60 11.75 3.56
CA LEU A 648 -16.31 13.11 4.02
C LEU A 648 -16.19 14.08 2.84
N ASP A 649 -16.76 15.27 2.98
CA ASP A 649 -16.59 16.36 2.03
C ASP A 649 -15.20 17.02 2.23
N PRO A 650 -14.32 16.93 1.23
CA PRO A 650 -12.98 17.51 1.34
C PRO A 650 -12.95 19.04 1.27
N GLN A 651 -14.06 19.67 0.88
CA GLN A 651 -14.15 21.13 0.72
C GLN A 651 -14.76 21.81 1.93
N ALA A 652 -15.42 21.07 2.81
CA ALA A 652 -16.06 21.61 4.00
C ALA A 652 -15.14 21.49 5.24
N PRO A 653 -15.08 22.53 6.09
CA PRO A 653 -14.33 22.45 7.34
C PRO A 653 -15.05 21.52 8.34
N GLY A 654 -14.30 20.63 8.98
CA GLY A 654 -14.81 19.70 9.99
C GLY A 654 -15.30 18.36 9.44
N MET A 655 -16.11 17.64 10.22
CA MET A 655 -16.72 16.37 9.82
C MET A 655 -18.05 16.59 9.08
N VAL A 656 -17.98 17.20 7.90
CA VAL A 656 -19.14 17.35 7.02
C VAL A 656 -19.09 16.21 6.00
N PHE A 657 -20.24 15.57 5.74
CA PHE A 657 -20.33 14.47 4.79
C PHE A 657 -20.78 14.96 3.41
N LEU A 658 -20.44 14.21 2.39
CA LEU A 658 -20.91 14.42 1.02
C LEU A 658 -22.45 14.44 0.99
N PRO A 659 -23.07 15.17 0.04
CA PRO A 659 -24.53 15.23 -0.05
C PRO A 659 -25.17 13.84 -0.14
N GLY A 660 -26.14 13.58 0.74
CA GLY A 660 -26.83 12.27 0.80
C GLY A 660 -26.24 11.27 1.79
N TYR A 661 -25.16 11.61 2.49
CA TYR A 661 -24.53 10.76 3.50
C TYR A 661 -24.58 11.39 4.88
N ASP A 662 -24.71 10.55 5.92
CA ASP A 662 -24.68 10.94 7.33
C ASP A 662 -23.49 10.30 8.10
N GLY A 663 -22.60 9.61 7.38
CA GLY A 663 -21.46 8.89 7.96
C GLY A 663 -21.84 7.58 8.68
N GLN A 664 -23.11 7.19 8.68
CA GLN A 664 -23.59 5.93 9.25
C GLN A 664 -23.68 4.86 8.17
N VAL A 665 -23.40 3.62 8.56
CA VAL A 665 -23.45 2.47 7.66
C VAL A 665 -24.85 1.88 7.65
N ASP A 666 -25.63 2.15 6.62
CA ASP A 666 -26.91 1.42 6.39
C ASP A 666 -26.63 0.01 5.87
N VAL A 667 -26.69 -0.96 6.76
CA VAL A 667 -26.43 -2.37 6.47
C VAL A 667 -27.39 -2.91 5.39
N GLY A 668 -28.65 -2.48 5.39
CA GLY A 668 -29.66 -2.91 4.40
C GLY A 668 -29.30 -2.44 2.99
N HIS A 669 -28.94 -1.18 2.86
CA HIS A 669 -28.50 -0.58 1.60
C HIS A 669 -27.22 -1.24 1.07
N ILE A 670 -26.21 -1.44 1.93
CA ILE A 670 -24.96 -2.10 1.54
C ILE A 670 -25.16 -3.53 1.11
N LEU A 671 -26.00 -4.31 1.81
CA LEU A 671 -26.31 -5.68 1.38
C LEU A 671 -26.97 -5.72 0.00
N LEU A 672 -27.92 -4.82 -0.27
CA LEU A 672 -28.53 -4.71 -1.59
C LEU A 672 -27.51 -4.33 -2.68
N LEU A 673 -26.62 -3.39 -2.37
CA LEU A 673 -25.55 -2.97 -3.27
C LEU A 673 -24.54 -4.09 -3.54
N CYS A 674 -24.14 -4.85 -2.51
CA CYS A 674 -23.30 -6.04 -2.66
C CYS A 674 -23.97 -7.13 -3.51
N LEU A 675 -25.29 -7.31 -3.38
CA LEU A 675 -26.04 -8.25 -4.23
C LEU A 675 -26.03 -7.80 -5.70
N ARG A 676 -26.31 -6.52 -5.97
CA ARG A 676 -26.21 -5.92 -7.31
C ARG A 676 -24.81 -6.10 -7.88
N LEU A 677 -23.78 -5.77 -7.10
CA LEU A 677 -22.38 -5.96 -7.46
C LEU A 677 -22.07 -7.41 -7.84
N THR A 678 -22.55 -8.37 -7.05
CA THR A 678 -22.38 -9.82 -7.31
C THR A 678 -22.95 -10.23 -8.67
N VAL A 679 -24.17 -9.76 -9.00
CA VAL A 679 -24.81 -10.04 -10.30
C VAL A 679 -24.03 -9.38 -11.45
N ALA A 680 -23.61 -8.13 -11.29
CA ALA A 680 -22.82 -7.41 -12.29
C ALA A 680 -21.47 -8.11 -12.56
N LEU A 681 -20.77 -8.53 -11.51
CA LEU A 681 -19.50 -9.26 -11.63
C LEU A 681 -19.66 -10.64 -12.27
N TYR A 682 -20.78 -11.34 -12.01
CA TYR A 682 -21.09 -12.59 -12.69
C TYR A 682 -21.25 -12.39 -14.20
N LEU A 683 -22.02 -11.39 -14.61
CA LEU A 683 -22.21 -11.05 -16.03
C LEU A 683 -20.88 -10.69 -16.69
N LEU A 684 -20.08 -9.86 -16.03
CA LEU A 684 -18.77 -9.42 -16.53
C LEU A 684 -17.80 -10.60 -16.69
N ALA A 685 -17.67 -11.45 -15.67
CA ALA A 685 -16.80 -12.62 -15.71
C ALA A 685 -17.21 -13.61 -16.83
N SER A 686 -18.52 -13.89 -16.98
CA SER A 686 -19.02 -14.78 -18.03
C SER A 686 -18.85 -14.19 -19.43
N ALA A 687 -19.08 -12.88 -19.59
CA ALA A 687 -18.89 -12.16 -20.85
C ALA A 687 -17.43 -12.21 -21.30
N LEU A 688 -16.50 -11.91 -20.39
CA LEU A 688 -15.06 -11.95 -20.69
C LEU A 688 -14.55 -13.37 -20.94
N ALA A 689 -15.07 -14.38 -20.23
CA ALA A 689 -14.77 -15.78 -20.56
C ALA A 689 -15.33 -16.18 -21.93
N GLY A 690 -16.35 -15.50 -22.45
CA GLY A 690 -17.11 -15.86 -23.66
C GLY A 690 -17.86 -17.18 -23.49
N PHE A 691 -18.11 -17.56 -22.24
CA PHE A 691 -18.73 -18.83 -21.86
C PHE A 691 -19.42 -18.70 -20.50
N ASP A 692 -20.56 -19.33 -20.37
CA ASP A 692 -21.28 -19.48 -19.10
C ASP A 692 -21.63 -20.97 -18.90
N PHE A 693 -22.86 -21.38 -19.13
CA PHE A 693 -23.26 -22.78 -19.30
C PHE A 693 -23.08 -23.25 -20.72
N VAL A 694 -23.23 -22.36 -21.71
CA VAL A 694 -22.98 -22.56 -23.14
C VAL A 694 -22.07 -21.44 -23.67
N ARG A 695 -21.49 -21.68 -24.87
CA ARG A 695 -20.66 -20.65 -25.53
C ARG A 695 -21.48 -19.43 -25.88
N LEU A 696 -21.01 -18.24 -25.53
CA LEU A 696 -21.66 -16.98 -25.79
C LEU A 696 -21.33 -16.46 -27.21
N ARG A 697 -22.32 -15.94 -27.92
CA ARG A 697 -22.15 -15.20 -29.19
C ARG A 697 -21.71 -13.76 -28.87
N SER A 698 -21.09 -13.06 -29.82
CA SER A 698 -20.57 -11.70 -29.60
C SER A 698 -21.63 -10.72 -29.10
N TRP A 699 -22.88 -10.79 -29.60
CA TRP A 699 -23.95 -9.91 -29.13
C TRP A 699 -24.39 -10.22 -27.68
N HIS A 700 -24.36 -11.50 -27.26
CA HIS A 700 -24.64 -11.87 -25.86
C HIS A 700 -23.58 -11.30 -24.93
N ILE A 701 -22.28 -11.28 -25.38
CA ILE A 701 -21.20 -10.70 -24.64
C ILE A 701 -21.44 -9.20 -24.44
N ALA A 702 -21.71 -8.47 -25.54
CA ALA A 702 -21.99 -7.04 -25.49
C ALA A 702 -23.22 -6.71 -24.62
N PHE A 703 -24.28 -7.49 -24.74
CA PHE A 703 -25.50 -7.30 -23.94
C PHE A 703 -25.25 -7.54 -22.45
N ARG A 704 -24.47 -8.56 -22.07
CA ARG A 704 -24.09 -8.82 -20.66
C ARG A 704 -23.24 -7.69 -20.09
N ILE A 705 -22.32 -7.13 -20.87
CA ILE A 705 -21.52 -5.97 -20.44
C ILE A 705 -22.43 -4.75 -20.24
N ALA A 706 -23.34 -4.49 -21.18
CA ALA A 706 -24.29 -3.38 -21.04
C ALA A 706 -25.20 -3.53 -19.80
N LEU A 707 -25.69 -4.74 -19.54
CA LEU A 707 -26.47 -5.03 -18.32
C LEU A 707 -25.62 -4.86 -17.06
N ALA A 708 -24.37 -5.33 -17.05
CA ALA A 708 -23.48 -5.15 -15.90
C ALA A 708 -23.26 -3.67 -15.58
N VAL A 709 -23.08 -2.83 -16.59
CA VAL A 709 -23.00 -1.37 -16.41
C VAL A 709 -24.33 -0.82 -15.90
N GLY A 710 -25.48 -1.20 -16.52
CA GLY A 710 -26.80 -0.72 -16.10
C GLY A 710 -27.16 -1.07 -14.65
N ILE A 711 -26.71 -2.23 -14.13
CA ILE A 711 -26.92 -2.63 -12.73
C ILE A 711 -26.22 -1.68 -11.75
N ILE A 712 -25.10 -1.08 -12.16
CA ILE A 712 -24.27 -0.23 -11.30
C ILE A 712 -24.75 1.22 -11.32
N LEU A 713 -25.50 1.66 -12.33
CA LEU A 713 -25.99 3.04 -12.42
C LEU A 713 -26.89 3.42 -11.24
N HIS A 714 -26.88 4.72 -10.86
CA HIS A 714 -27.62 5.23 -9.70
C HIS A 714 -29.13 5.25 -9.91
N ASP A 715 -29.59 5.36 -11.16
CA ASP A 715 -31.01 5.45 -11.48
C ASP A 715 -31.77 4.19 -11.04
N PRO A 716 -32.76 4.31 -10.12
CA PRO A 716 -33.50 3.17 -9.57
C PRO A 716 -34.23 2.34 -10.62
N LEU A 717 -34.72 2.97 -11.69
CA LEU A 717 -35.42 2.30 -12.77
C LEU A 717 -34.44 1.52 -13.64
N ILE A 718 -33.33 2.13 -14.02
CA ILE A 718 -32.34 1.49 -14.88
C ILE A 718 -31.72 0.28 -14.18
N HIS A 719 -31.28 0.41 -12.94
CA HIS A 719 -30.63 -0.72 -12.25
C HIS A 719 -31.62 -1.85 -11.92
N SER A 720 -32.90 -1.55 -11.62
CA SER A 720 -33.91 -2.57 -11.36
C SER A 720 -34.26 -3.36 -12.62
N VAL A 721 -34.47 -2.67 -13.73
CA VAL A 721 -34.71 -3.29 -15.04
C VAL A 721 -33.49 -4.11 -15.49
N ALA A 722 -32.29 -3.55 -15.39
CA ALA A 722 -31.07 -4.25 -15.76
C ALA A 722 -30.82 -5.51 -14.90
N THR A 723 -31.13 -5.46 -13.61
CA THR A 723 -31.04 -6.64 -12.72
C THR A 723 -32.05 -7.71 -13.08
N GLY A 724 -33.29 -7.32 -13.36
CA GLY A 724 -34.33 -8.25 -13.82
C GLY A 724 -33.95 -8.94 -15.14
N LEU A 725 -33.50 -8.17 -16.13
CA LEU A 725 -33.03 -8.71 -17.41
C LEU A 725 -31.80 -9.60 -17.25
N ALA A 726 -30.90 -9.25 -16.36
CA ALA A 726 -29.71 -10.06 -16.04
C ALA A 726 -30.10 -11.46 -15.55
N LEU A 727 -31.02 -11.53 -14.58
CA LEU A 727 -31.54 -12.81 -14.08
C LEU A 727 -32.19 -13.65 -15.19
N ILE A 728 -32.98 -13.03 -16.07
CA ILE A 728 -33.58 -13.71 -17.22
C ILE A 728 -32.50 -14.27 -18.14
N VAL A 729 -31.45 -13.50 -18.46
CA VAL A 729 -30.32 -13.92 -19.31
C VAL A 729 -29.57 -15.10 -18.71
N ILE A 730 -29.33 -15.08 -17.41
CA ILE A 730 -28.63 -16.18 -16.70
C ILE A 730 -29.52 -17.44 -16.72
N VAL A 731 -30.78 -17.33 -16.37
CA VAL A 731 -31.72 -18.45 -16.32
C VAL A 731 -31.94 -19.06 -17.72
N THR A 732 -32.13 -18.24 -18.75
CA THR A 732 -32.28 -18.72 -20.12
C THR A 732 -31.05 -19.45 -20.62
N ASN A 733 -29.86 -18.97 -20.31
CA ASN A 733 -28.59 -19.64 -20.64
C ASN A 733 -28.46 -21.01 -19.92
N TYR A 734 -28.87 -21.08 -18.66
CA TYR A 734 -28.91 -22.33 -17.88
C TYR A 734 -29.92 -23.34 -18.48
N LEU A 735 -31.14 -22.90 -18.80
CA LEU A 735 -32.15 -23.76 -19.37
C LEU A 735 -31.76 -24.30 -20.76
N THR A 736 -31.08 -23.46 -21.56
CA THR A 736 -30.54 -23.89 -22.86
C THR A 736 -29.49 -24.98 -22.69
N ALA A 737 -28.58 -24.86 -21.72
CA ALA A 737 -27.61 -25.87 -21.41
C ALA A 737 -28.26 -27.20 -20.96
N ARG A 738 -29.29 -27.11 -20.14
CA ARG A 738 -30.01 -28.28 -19.62
C ARG A 738 -30.75 -29.02 -20.74
N ARG A 739 -31.39 -28.30 -21.68
CA ARG A 739 -32.04 -28.90 -22.88
C ARG A 739 -31.01 -29.60 -23.79
N ALA A 740 -29.86 -28.99 -24.03
CA ALA A 740 -28.79 -29.59 -24.81
C ALA A 740 -28.26 -30.89 -24.17
N ALA A 741 -28.15 -30.94 -22.83
CA ALA A 741 -27.72 -32.14 -22.11
C ALA A 741 -28.75 -33.26 -22.14
N SER A 742 -30.08 -32.97 -22.06
CA SER A 742 -31.13 -33.96 -22.15
C SER A 742 -31.30 -34.55 -23.58
N GLY A 743 -31.12 -33.72 -24.61
CA GLY A 743 -31.14 -34.20 -26.02
C GLY A 743 -29.99 -35.14 -26.37
N SER A 744 -28.78 -34.88 -25.81
CA SER A 744 -27.62 -35.77 -26.01
C SER A 744 -27.74 -37.10 -25.23
N ALA A 745 -28.46 -37.14 -24.11
CA ALA A 745 -28.72 -38.36 -23.36
C ALA A 745 -29.75 -39.27 -24.09
N GLN A 746 -30.76 -38.69 -24.73
CA GLN A 746 -31.74 -39.44 -25.54
C GLN A 746 -31.14 -40.07 -26.80
N SER A 747 -30.26 -39.34 -27.52
CA SER A 747 -29.55 -39.87 -28.67
C SER A 747 -28.53 -40.98 -28.34
N ALA A 748 -28.02 -41.02 -27.12
CA ALA A 748 -27.09 -42.07 -26.65
C ALA A 748 -27.80 -43.32 -26.13
N THR A 749 -29.10 -43.30 -25.92
CA THR A 749 -29.94 -44.44 -25.55
C THR A 749 -30.61 -45.10 -26.80
N GLU A 750 -30.63 -44.40 -27.94
CA GLU A 750 -31.17 -44.89 -29.23
C GLU A 750 -30.07 -45.53 -30.13
N THR A 751 -28.82 -45.48 -29.78
CA THR A 751 -27.69 -46.16 -30.43
C THR A 751 -27.18 -47.29 -29.55
#